data_12037cd74670cb1bcfa7be2aba8a3522
#
_entry.id   12037cd74670cb1bcfa7be2aba8a3522
#
_cell.length_a   1.000
_cell.length_b   1.000
_cell.length_c   1.000
_cell.angle_alpha   90.00
_cell.angle_beta   90.00
_cell.angle_gamma   90.00
#
_symmetry.space_group_name_H-M   'P 1'
#
loop_
_entity.id
_entity.type
_entity.pdbx_description
1 polymer ?
#
loop_
_entity_poly.entity_id
_entity_poly.type
_entity_poly.pdbx_seq_one_letter_code
_entity_poly.pdbx_strand_id
1 'polypeptide(L)'
;MTYTIEKVTTLIGARRFGASDAKIGFVLTDSRSLCFPEETLFFALKSGRNDGHYYIPELYRRGVRNFVVTEVPADYATEYAEANFLKVVDSLEALQRLAERHRDEFNIPIVGITGSNGKTMVKEWLNQLLCDDMFITRSPRSYNSQVGVPLSVWLMNEHTQVGIFEAGISQPGEMLALRDIIQPTIAVLTNLGDAHQENFISKEMKCKEKLILFHDAKTVVYNGDDPIVNGCVNELEDFKGERLFWSLKDKRAPFFIKSVEKKETATTVTYIYKGNESWYSLPFIDDASVTNSFACAAVALTLGVGVDVLDERMQQLEPIAMRLEVKQGQHGCTLINDSYNSDINSLDIALDFMNRRPDHQGRRHTLILSDIYQSGMTTDELYQEVGMLCQQRGVEKFIGVGKDLQSHAHCIGVKAKYFFESVEELIDSDVFKQLHDEVILIKGARRFGFDQLTELLVQKVHETTLEVNLNAVVKNLNHYRSFMKPHTKLVCMIKADAYGAGSVEIAKTLQDHRVDYLAVAVADEGVTLRKNGITSNIMIMNPEMTAFKTMFDYDLEPEVYSFRLLDALVKEAEKEGITGFPVHIKLDTGMHRLGFDPHKDMDELIRRLKRQNAIIPRSVFSHFVGADSDDFDTFSAQQFELFKLGADKLQAAFDHKILFHMDNSAGIEHFPDRQMDMCRLGLGLYGINSRNNKIINNVSTLKTTILQKHQLPAGESIGYSRKTYLERDSLIAAIPIGYADGLDRRLSNRRGYCLVNGQKAEYVGNICMDVAMIDVTDIDCKEGDSVEIFGDHLPVTVLSDAIDTIPYEVLTGISNRVKRVYFQD
;
A
#
# COMPACT_ATOMS: atom_id res chain seq x y z
N MET A 1 -3.61 -17.50 -10.67
CA MET A 1 -3.62 -18.27 -11.95
C MET A 1 -2.19 -18.62 -12.33
N THR A 2 -1.86 -19.86 -12.66
CA THR A 2 -0.50 -20.31 -13.00
C THR A 2 -0.46 -20.93 -14.40
N TYR A 3 0.63 -20.71 -15.12
CA TYR A 3 0.86 -21.24 -16.46
C TYR A 3 2.01 -22.25 -16.45
N THR A 4 1.94 -23.27 -17.32
CA THR A 4 3.11 -24.14 -17.56
C THR A 4 4.15 -23.39 -18.41
N ILE A 5 5.42 -23.75 -18.27
CA ILE A 5 6.49 -23.12 -19.04
C ILE A 5 6.31 -23.33 -20.56
N GLU A 6 5.72 -24.47 -21.00
CA GLU A 6 5.37 -24.72 -22.40
C GLU A 6 4.31 -23.74 -22.89
N LYS A 7 3.23 -23.53 -22.07
CA LYS A 7 2.18 -22.56 -22.44
C LYS A 7 2.79 -21.18 -22.60
N VAL A 8 3.61 -20.73 -21.63
CA VAL A 8 4.30 -19.44 -21.69
C VAL A 8 5.19 -19.34 -22.94
N THR A 9 6.01 -20.35 -23.20
CA THR A 9 6.90 -20.41 -24.38
C THR A 9 6.11 -20.19 -25.66
N THR A 10 4.94 -20.85 -25.77
CA THR A 10 4.06 -20.71 -26.95
C THR A 10 3.44 -19.31 -27.02
N LEU A 11 2.94 -18.78 -25.90
CA LEU A 11 2.26 -17.48 -25.85
C LEU A 11 3.19 -16.33 -26.28
N ILE A 12 4.46 -16.37 -25.87
CA ILE A 12 5.43 -15.31 -26.23
C ILE A 12 6.21 -15.59 -27.50
N GLY A 13 5.98 -16.75 -28.13
CA GLY A 13 6.68 -17.15 -29.36
C GLY A 13 8.19 -17.37 -29.16
N ALA A 14 8.60 -17.83 -28.00
CA ALA A 14 10.00 -18.02 -27.65
C ALA A 14 10.55 -19.37 -28.14
N ARG A 15 11.88 -19.43 -28.32
CA ARG A 15 12.61 -20.70 -28.43
C ARG A 15 13.17 -21.07 -27.06
N ARG A 16 12.71 -22.22 -26.54
CA ARG A 16 13.14 -22.71 -25.22
C ARG A 16 14.48 -23.45 -25.30
N PHE A 17 15.35 -23.17 -24.33
CA PHE A 17 16.59 -23.87 -24.01
C PHE A 17 16.48 -24.33 -22.54
N GLY A 18 16.66 -25.61 -22.29
CA GLY A 18 16.38 -26.26 -21.00
C GLY A 18 15.18 -27.20 -21.14
N ALA A 19 15.06 -28.13 -20.19
CA ALA A 19 14.04 -29.18 -20.23
C ALA A 19 13.27 -29.33 -18.90
N SER A 20 13.52 -28.48 -17.92
CA SER A 20 12.87 -28.57 -16.60
C SER A 20 11.42 -28.12 -16.65
N ASP A 21 10.50 -28.93 -16.15
CA ASP A 21 9.11 -28.52 -15.99
C ASP A 21 9.01 -27.40 -14.95
N ALA A 22 8.19 -26.40 -15.25
CA ALA A 22 7.96 -25.29 -14.34
C ALA A 22 6.53 -24.75 -14.45
N LYS A 23 6.02 -24.29 -13.31
CA LYS A 23 4.79 -23.51 -13.24
C LYS A 23 5.17 -22.03 -13.03
N ILE A 24 4.59 -21.16 -13.82
CA ILE A 24 4.83 -19.73 -13.79
C ILE A 24 3.60 -19.05 -13.18
N GLY A 25 3.77 -18.50 -11.99
CA GLY A 25 2.78 -17.67 -11.29
C GLY A 25 3.17 -16.20 -11.27
N PHE A 26 4.46 -15.91 -11.32
CA PHE A 26 5.01 -14.57 -11.13
C PHE A 26 5.87 -14.12 -12.31
N VAL A 27 5.68 -12.86 -12.68
CA VAL A 27 6.50 -12.17 -13.67
C VAL A 27 7.38 -11.15 -12.96
N LEU A 28 8.67 -11.16 -13.25
CA LEU A 28 9.67 -10.30 -12.61
C LEU A 28 10.48 -9.55 -13.66
N THR A 29 10.65 -8.25 -13.45
CA THR A 29 11.52 -7.39 -14.27
C THR A 29 12.59 -6.68 -13.45
N ASP A 30 12.47 -6.69 -12.12
CA ASP A 30 13.42 -6.09 -11.17
C ASP A 30 13.88 -7.15 -10.16
N SER A 31 15.17 -7.48 -10.17
CA SER A 31 15.77 -8.52 -9.31
C SER A 31 15.58 -8.27 -7.81
N ARG A 32 15.38 -7.00 -7.42
CA ARG A 32 15.15 -6.60 -6.01
C ARG A 32 13.79 -7.05 -5.47
N SER A 33 12.82 -7.23 -6.36
CA SER A 33 11.44 -7.62 -6.02
C SER A 33 11.18 -9.13 -6.05
N LEU A 34 12.24 -9.97 -6.09
CA LEU A 34 12.10 -11.44 -6.14
C LEU A 34 11.53 -12.00 -4.84
N CYS A 35 10.41 -12.73 -4.94
CA CYS A 35 9.71 -13.35 -3.81
C CYS A 35 9.56 -14.87 -3.93
N PHE A 36 9.25 -15.39 -5.13
CA PHE A 36 8.98 -16.80 -5.39
C PHE A 36 9.87 -17.30 -6.53
N PRO A 37 11.12 -17.67 -6.22
CA PRO A 37 12.11 -17.95 -7.24
C PRO A 37 11.68 -19.05 -8.22
N GLU A 38 11.10 -20.14 -7.74
CA GLU A 38 10.78 -21.32 -8.57
C GLU A 38 9.61 -21.08 -9.54
N GLU A 39 8.62 -20.28 -9.14
CA GLU A 39 7.46 -19.95 -9.97
C GLU A 39 7.65 -18.61 -10.73
N THR A 40 8.81 -17.99 -10.60
CA THR A 40 9.11 -16.71 -11.25
C THR A 40 9.65 -16.91 -12.65
N LEU A 41 9.09 -16.14 -13.57
CA LEU A 41 9.64 -15.90 -14.90
C LEU A 41 10.28 -14.51 -14.91
N PHE A 42 11.59 -14.46 -14.99
CA PHE A 42 12.33 -13.18 -15.04
C PHE A 42 12.50 -12.73 -16.50
N PHE A 43 12.10 -11.50 -16.79
CA PHE A 43 12.32 -10.84 -18.07
C PHE A 43 13.58 -9.99 -18.01
N ALA A 44 14.63 -10.39 -18.73
CA ALA A 44 15.86 -9.63 -18.87
C ALA A 44 15.65 -8.47 -19.83
N LEU A 45 15.04 -7.38 -19.31
CA LEU A 45 14.79 -6.17 -20.11
C LEU A 45 16.08 -5.43 -20.38
N LYS A 46 16.23 -4.88 -21.59
CA LYS A 46 17.37 -4.08 -22.03
C LYS A 46 16.94 -2.65 -22.29
N SER A 47 17.64 -1.70 -21.70
CA SER A 47 17.46 -0.27 -21.92
C SER A 47 18.80 0.39 -22.21
N GLY A 48 18.79 1.65 -22.63
CA GLY A 48 20.04 2.40 -22.91
C GLY A 48 20.99 2.55 -21.72
N ARG A 49 20.53 2.27 -20.48
CA ARG A 49 21.30 2.44 -19.24
C ARG A 49 21.44 1.17 -18.41
N ASN A 50 20.67 0.12 -18.70
CA ASN A 50 20.67 -1.12 -17.91
C ASN A 50 20.35 -2.33 -18.79
N ASP A 51 21.01 -3.46 -18.52
CA ASP A 51 20.77 -4.74 -19.17
C ASP A 51 20.43 -5.81 -18.13
N GLY A 52 19.18 -6.30 -18.18
CA GLY A 52 18.67 -7.29 -17.25
C GLY A 52 19.43 -8.63 -17.27
N HIS A 53 20.15 -8.94 -18.35
CA HIS A 53 20.95 -10.17 -18.44
C HIS A 53 22.06 -10.22 -17.38
N TYR A 54 22.59 -9.07 -16.92
CA TYR A 54 23.61 -9.04 -15.84
C TYR A 54 23.12 -9.60 -14.50
N TYR A 55 21.80 -9.65 -14.27
CA TYR A 55 21.23 -10.16 -13.02
C TYR A 55 20.95 -11.67 -13.04
N ILE A 56 21.07 -12.36 -14.18
CA ILE A 56 20.79 -13.79 -14.32
C ILE A 56 21.62 -14.65 -13.35
N PRO A 57 22.96 -14.47 -13.22
CA PRO A 57 23.77 -15.28 -12.29
C PRO A 57 23.33 -15.15 -10.84
N GLU A 58 22.98 -13.94 -10.40
CA GLU A 58 22.49 -13.69 -9.06
C GLU A 58 21.12 -14.32 -8.84
N LEU A 59 20.18 -14.09 -9.76
CA LEU A 59 18.83 -14.64 -9.69
C LEU A 59 18.83 -16.18 -9.70
N TYR A 60 19.69 -16.78 -10.50
CA TYR A 60 19.83 -18.25 -10.54
C TYR A 60 20.34 -18.79 -9.19
N ARG A 61 21.33 -18.13 -8.57
CA ARG A 61 21.80 -18.49 -7.21
C ARG A 61 20.70 -18.31 -6.16
N ARG A 62 19.78 -17.35 -6.37
CA ARG A 62 18.61 -17.12 -5.51
C ARG A 62 17.43 -18.04 -5.82
N GLY A 63 17.58 -19.04 -6.73
CA GLY A 63 16.60 -20.08 -7.02
C GLY A 63 15.70 -19.82 -8.21
N VAL A 64 15.82 -18.71 -8.94
CA VAL A 64 15.08 -18.50 -10.19
C VAL A 64 15.57 -19.51 -11.24
N ARG A 65 14.62 -20.14 -11.93
CA ARG A 65 14.90 -21.16 -12.92
C ARG A 65 14.34 -20.83 -14.32
N ASN A 66 13.58 -19.76 -14.47
CA ASN A 66 12.94 -19.41 -15.73
C ASN A 66 13.26 -17.97 -16.13
N PHE A 67 13.85 -17.80 -17.31
CA PHE A 67 14.36 -16.53 -17.79
C PHE A 67 13.88 -16.28 -19.22
N VAL A 68 13.35 -15.09 -19.51
CA VAL A 68 13.13 -14.59 -20.87
C VAL A 68 14.32 -13.70 -21.22
N VAL A 69 14.99 -14.05 -22.32
CA VAL A 69 16.26 -13.46 -22.71
C VAL A 69 16.31 -13.17 -24.20
N THR A 70 17.08 -12.16 -24.59
CA THR A 70 17.42 -11.94 -26.02
C THR A 70 18.65 -12.75 -26.42
N GLU A 71 19.54 -13.03 -25.46
CA GLU A 71 20.75 -13.84 -25.65
C GLU A 71 20.83 -14.92 -24.58
N VAL A 72 20.99 -16.19 -25.00
CA VAL A 72 21.15 -17.31 -24.08
C VAL A 72 22.63 -17.38 -23.66
N PRO A 73 22.93 -17.53 -22.35
CA PRO A 73 24.31 -17.72 -21.89
C PRO A 73 24.97 -18.92 -22.59
N ALA A 74 26.23 -18.76 -23.01
CA ALA A 74 26.93 -19.81 -23.77
C ALA A 74 27.11 -21.13 -22.97
N ASP A 75 27.19 -21.00 -21.66
CA ASP A 75 27.37 -22.06 -20.66
C ASP A 75 26.08 -22.56 -20.04
N TYR A 76 24.93 -22.20 -20.64
CA TYR A 76 23.59 -22.54 -20.08
C TYR A 76 23.42 -24.02 -19.73
N ALA A 77 24.01 -24.94 -20.51
CA ALA A 77 23.87 -26.37 -20.33
C ALA A 77 24.70 -26.92 -19.17
N THR A 78 25.69 -26.17 -18.68
CA THR A 78 26.62 -26.59 -17.60
C THR A 78 26.41 -25.79 -16.34
N GLU A 79 26.47 -24.46 -16.40
CA GLU A 79 26.33 -23.61 -15.22
C GLU A 79 24.87 -23.37 -14.81
N TYR A 80 23.93 -23.46 -15.79
CA TYR A 80 22.50 -23.23 -15.55
C TYR A 80 21.66 -24.47 -15.94
N ALA A 81 22.14 -25.66 -15.65
CA ALA A 81 21.56 -26.92 -16.11
C ALA A 81 20.08 -27.13 -15.73
N GLU A 82 19.64 -26.54 -14.63
CA GLU A 82 18.25 -26.63 -14.17
C GLU A 82 17.36 -25.47 -14.71
N ALA A 83 17.93 -24.50 -15.42
CA ALA A 83 17.19 -23.33 -15.87
C ALA A 83 16.52 -23.56 -17.24
N ASN A 84 15.43 -22.86 -17.44
CA ASN A 84 14.80 -22.65 -18.73
C ASN A 84 15.12 -21.23 -19.22
N PHE A 85 15.71 -21.11 -20.41
CA PHE A 85 15.90 -19.86 -21.11
C PHE A 85 14.93 -19.78 -22.27
N LEU A 86 14.02 -18.83 -22.24
CA LEU A 86 13.08 -18.53 -23.30
C LEU A 86 13.67 -17.42 -24.15
N LYS A 87 14.31 -17.80 -25.27
CA LYS A 87 14.92 -16.82 -26.18
C LYS A 87 13.87 -16.17 -27.05
N VAL A 88 13.85 -14.84 -27.03
CA VAL A 88 12.97 -13.94 -27.80
C VAL A 88 13.79 -12.91 -28.55
N VAL A 89 13.17 -12.20 -29.49
CA VAL A 89 13.81 -11.10 -30.22
C VAL A 89 13.88 -9.86 -29.36
N ASP A 90 12.78 -9.54 -28.64
CA ASP A 90 12.66 -8.42 -27.74
C ASP A 90 11.96 -8.87 -26.44
N SER A 91 12.60 -8.64 -25.29
CA SER A 91 12.07 -9.05 -23.98
C SER A 91 10.89 -8.18 -23.53
N LEU A 92 10.82 -6.90 -23.95
CA LEU A 92 9.69 -6.03 -23.63
C LEU A 92 8.46 -6.44 -24.45
N GLU A 93 8.62 -6.66 -25.73
CA GLU A 93 7.53 -7.15 -26.60
C GLU A 93 7.00 -8.51 -26.10
N ALA A 94 7.90 -9.40 -25.67
CA ALA A 94 7.52 -10.68 -25.09
C ALA A 94 6.72 -10.53 -23.79
N LEU A 95 7.08 -9.59 -22.91
CA LEU A 95 6.34 -9.26 -21.69
C LEU A 95 4.93 -8.73 -22.02
N GLN A 96 4.86 -7.81 -22.99
CA GLN A 96 3.60 -7.23 -23.44
C GLN A 96 2.68 -8.29 -24.05
N ARG A 97 3.21 -9.16 -24.90
CA ARG A 97 2.48 -10.27 -25.50
C ARG A 97 1.99 -11.29 -24.47
N LEU A 98 2.80 -11.59 -23.45
CA LEU A 98 2.37 -12.47 -22.34
C LEU A 98 1.18 -11.86 -21.59
N ALA A 99 1.25 -10.56 -21.27
CA ALA A 99 0.17 -9.87 -20.58
C ALA A 99 -1.10 -9.75 -21.44
N GLU A 100 -0.96 -9.47 -22.75
CA GLU A 100 -2.07 -9.48 -23.71
C GLU A 100 -2.78 -10.84 -23.71
N ARG A 101 -2.02 -11.94 -23.83
CA ARG A 101 -2.59 -13.30 -23.82
C ARG A 101 -3.18 -13.70 -22.47
N HIS A 102 -2.61 -13.22 -21.39
CA HIS A 102 -3.20 -13.37 -20.06
C HIS A 102 -4.54 -12.61 -19.95
N ARG A 103 -4.60 -11.40 -20.50
CA ARG A 103 -5.83 -10.59 -20.56
C ARG A 103 -6.95 -11.27 -21.35
N ASP A 104 -6.62 -11.97 -22.43
CA ASP A 104 -7.59 -12.71 -23.28
C ASP A 104 -8.37 -13.81 -22.52
N GLU A 105 -7.83 -14.32 -21.40
CA GLU A 105 -8.50 -15.33 -20.58
C GLU A 105 -9.69 -14.77 -19.76
N PHE A 106 -9.87 -13.41 -19.72
CA PHE A 106 -10.89 -12.76 -18.90
C PHE A 106 -11.95 -12.06 -19.74
N ASN A 107 -13.22 -12.45 -19.53
CA ASN A 107 -14.38 -11.80 -20.15
C ASN A 107 -15.16 -10.96 -19.13
N ILE A 108 -14.50 -9.95 -18.57
CA ILE A 108 -15.01 -9.05 -17.53
C ILE A 108 -14.91 -7.60 -18.00
N PRO A 109 -15.62 -6.65 -17.35
CA PRO A 109 -15.43 -5.23 -17.60
C PRO A 109 -14.00 -4.78 -17.28
N ILE A 110 -13.40 -4.05 -18.22
CA ILE A 110 -12.08 -3.44 -18.03
C ILE A 110 -12.19 -1.95 -18.31
N VAL A 111 -11.77 -1.16 -17.34
CA VAL A 111 -11.69 0.31 -17.45
C VAL A 111 -10.25 0.68 -17.77
N GLY A 112 -10.02 1.22 -18.97
CA GLY A 112 -8.73 1.77 -19.38
C GLY A 112 -8.74 3.30 -19.25
N ILE A 113 -7.83 3.86 -18.47
CA ILE A 113 -7.81 5.30 -18.15
C ILE A 113 -6.57 5.94 -18.75
N THR A 114 -6.76 6.92 -19.64
CA THR A 114 -5.69 7.75 -20.17
C THR A 114 -5.96 9.24 -19.93
N GLY A 115 -5.00 10.08 -20.22
CA GLY A 115 -5.08 11.52 -20.04
C GLY A 115 -3.72 12.10 -19.63
N SER A 116 -3.62 13.41 -19.56
CA SER A 116 -2.42 14.09 -19.08
C SER A 116 -2.35 14.03 -17.54
N ASN A 117 -3.39 14.49 -16.89
CA ASN A 117 -3.53 14.50 -15.42
C ASN A 117 -4.79 13.76 -14.97
N GLY A 118 -4.93 13.45 -13.69
CA GLY A 118 -6.12 12.86 -13.09
C GLY A 118 -6.28 11.35 -13.23
N LYS A 119 -5.46 10.64 -14.02
CA LYS A 119 -5.57 9.17 -14.23
C LYS A 119 -5.61 8.38 -12.93
N THR A 120 -4.62 8.60 -12.07
CA THR A 120 -4.52 7.89 -10.77
C THR A 120 -5.68 8.25 -9.85
N MET A 121 -6.11 9.53 -9.84
CA MET A 121 -7.26 9.96 -9.06
C MET A 121 -8.54 9.24 -9.50
N VAL A 122 -8.83 9.23 -10.78
CA VAL A 122 -10.00 8.53 -11.34
C VAL A 122 -9.92 7.03 -11.06
N LYS A 123 -8.74 6.40 -11.21
CA LYS A 123 -8.54 4.98 -10.88
C LYS A 123 -8.84 4.68 -9.41
N GLU A 124 -8.24 5.43 -8.49
CA GLU A 124 -8.42 5.17 -7.06
C GLU A 124 -9.84 5.49 -6.58
N TRP A 125 -10.46 6.56 -7.09
CA TRP A 125 -11.84 6.87 -6.77
C TRP A 125 -12.82 5.85 -7.35
N LEU A 126 -12.59 5.35 -8.56
CA LEU A 126 -13.38 4.23 -9.10
C LEU A 126 -13.24 2.98 -8.22
N ASN A 127 -12.05 2.71 -7.71
CA ASN A 127 -11.88 1.63 -6.74
C ASN A 127 -12.70 1.89 -5.47
N GLN A 128 -12.65 3.09 -4.89
CA GLN A 128 -13.47 3.44 -3.71
C GLN A 128 -14.97 3.32 -3.97
N LEU A 129 -15.44 3.69 -5.16
CA LEU A 129 -16.85 3.63 -5.53
C LEU A 129 -17.36 2.21 -5.79
N LEU A 130 -16.50 1.27 -6.14
CA LEU A 130 -16.88 -0.06 -6.64
C LEU A 130 -16.47 -1.22 -5.73
N CYS A 131 -15.48 -1.03 -4.84
CA CYS A 131 -14.86 -2.13 -4.09
C CYS A 131 -15.81 -2.83 -3.09
N ASP A 132 -16.91 -2.20 -2.70
CA ASP A 132 -17.91 -2.82 -1.85
C ASP A 132 -18.75 -3.87 -2.59
N ASP A 133 -18.87 -3.76 -3.92
CA ASP A 133 -19.70 -4.63 -4.75
C ASP A 133 -18.89 -5.61 -5.59
N MET A 134 -17.62 -5.31 -5.88
CA MET A 134 -16.83 -6.01 -6.90
C MET A 134 -15.38 -6.23 -6.48
N PHE A 135 -14.82 -7.39 -6.82
CA PHE A 135 -13.38 -7.63 -6.73
C PHE A 135 -12.65 -6.92 -7.87
N ILE A 136 -11.83 -5.94 -7.52
CA ILE A 136 -11.14 -5.08 -8.48
C ILE A 136 -9.65 -5.42 -8.54
N THR A 137 -9.14 -5.67 -9.73
CA THR A 137 -7.71 -5.62 -10.01
C THR A 137 -7.39 -4.29 -10.69
N ARG A 138 -6.48 -3.52 -10.11
CA ARG A 138 -6.08 -2.22 -10.66
C ARG A 138 -4.58 -2.04 -10.71
N SER A 139 -4.13 -1.09 -11.52
CA SER A 139 -2.72 -0.72 -11.60
C SER A 139 -2.19 -0.34 -10.19
N PRO A 140 -1.15 -1.04 -9.68
CA PRO A 140 -0.49 -0.63 -8.46
C PRO A 140 0.14 0.76 -8.62
N ARG A 141 -0.07 1.66 -7.68
CA ARG A 141 0.46 3.04 -7.76
C ARG A 141 0.15 3.68 -9.13
N SER A 142 1.18 4.15 -9.85
CA SER A 142 1.05 4.71 -11.21
C SER A 142 1.77 3.83 -12.24
N TYR A 143 1.56 2.51 -12.20
CA TYR A 143 2.07 1.56 -13.18
C TYR A 143 1.32 1.73 -14.50
N ASN A 144 1.69 2.78 -15.26
CA ASN A 144 1.00 3.18 -16.49
C ASN A 144 1.92 3.16 -17.74
N SER A 145 3.17 2.69 -17.59
CA SER A 145 4.18 2.65 -18.66
C SER A 145 4.14 1.34 -19.45
N GLN A 146 4.97 1.25 -20.50
CA GLN A 146 5.15 0.05 -21.35
C GLN A 146 5.54 -1.22 -20.57
N VAL A 147 6.14 -1.08 -19.39
CA VAL A 147 6.47 -2.19 -18.46
C VAL A 147 5.42 -2.31 -17.36
N GLY A 148 4.95 -1.19 -16.83
CA GLY A 148 4.03 -1.17 -15.68
C GLY A 148 2.65 -1.73 -16.00
N VAL A 149 2.12 -1.48 -17.20
CA VAL A 149 0.80 -1.98 -17.62
C VAL A 149 0.79 -3.50 -17.74
N PRO A 150 1.74 -4.14 -18.44
CA PRO A 150 1.83 -5.61 -18.45
C PRO A 150 1.88 -6.25 -17.07
N LEU A 151 2.68 -5.68 -16.17
CA LEU A 151 2.78 -6.17 -14.79
C LEU A 151 1.47 -5.99 -14.02
N SER A 152 0.72 -4.90 -14.30
CA SER A 152 -0.59 -4.65 -13.68
C SER A 152 -1.65 -5.63 -14.14
N VAL A 153 -1.71 -5.88 -15.45
CA VAL A 153 -2.66 -6.82 -16.06
C VAL A 153 -2.38 -8.25 -15.61
N TRP A 154 -1.11 -8.63 -15.43
CA TRP A 154 -0.72 -9.94 -14.91
C TRP A 154 -1.26 -10.25 -13.51
N LEU A 155 -1.66 -9.23 -12.72
CA LEU A 155 -2.26 -9.41 -11.40
C LEU A 155 -3.70 -9.94 -11.45
N MET A 156 -4.37 -9.92 -12.61
CA MET A 156 -5.71 -10.46 -12.76
C MET A 156 -5.72 -11.97 -12.48
N ASN A 157 -6.77 -12.41 -11.82
CA ASN A 157 -6.97 -13.82 -11.47
C ASN A 157 -8.47 -14.19 -11.54
N GLU A 158 -8.79 -15.43 -11.21
CA GLU A 158 -10.14 -15.97 -11.25
C GLU A 158 -11.17 -15.24 -10.39
N HIS A 159 -10.73 -14.42 -9.42
CA HIS A 159 -11.62 -13.63 -8.55
C HIS A 159 -11.88 -12.22 -9.11
N THR A 160 -11.09 -11.77 -10.08
CA THR A 160 -11.22 -10.42 -10.64
C THR A 160 -12.56 -10.27 -11.36
N GLN A 161 -13.39 -9.31 -10.93
CA GLN A 161 -14.67 -8.99 -11.56
C GLN A 161 -14.60 -7.72 -12.40
N VAL A 162 -13.69 -6.79 -12.06
CA VAL A 162 -13.42 -5.56 -12.81
C VAL A 162 -11.93 -5.30 -12.81
N GLY A 163 -11.37 -4.96 -13.98
CA GLY A 163 -10.01 -4.44 -14.09
C GLY A 163 -10.01 -2.94 -14.30
N ILE A 164 -9.11 -2.20 -13.62
CA ILE A 164 -8.96 -0.75 -13.79
C ILE A 164 -7.49 -0.43 -14.03
N PHE A 165 -7.14 -0.05 -15.25
CA PHE A 165 -5.75 0.13 -15.65
C PHE A 165 -5.47 1.53 -16.20
N GLU A 166 -4.36 2.12 -15.76
CA GLU A 166 -3.86 3.40 -16.30
C GLU A 166 -3.01 3.16 -17.55
N ALA A 167 -3.25 3.93 -18.61
CA ALA A 167 -2.43 3.98 -19.82
C ALA A 167 -1.75 5.34 -19.95
N GLY A 168 -0.46 5.39 -19.67
CA GLY A 168 0.40 6.57 -19.82
C GLY A 168 1.32 6.44 -21.02
N ILE A 169 1.43 7.50 -21.80
CA ILE A 169 2.36 7.58 -22.94
C ILE A 169 3.27 8.78 -22.79
N SER A 170 4.49 8.62 -23.24
CA SER A 170 5.50 9.67 -23.33
C SER A 170 5.89 9.98 -24.79
N GLN A 171 5.67 9.04 -25.72
CA GLN A 171 6.02 9.17 -27.13
C GLN A 171 4.90 8.66 -28.04
N PRO A 172 4.86 9.10 -29.30
CA PRO A 172 3.98 8.54 -30.32
C PRO A 172 4.25 7.04 -30.56
N GLY A 173 3.19 6.28 -30.81
CA GLY A 173 3.23 4.83 -31.06
C GLY A 173 3.17 3.95 -29.81
N GLU A 174 3.22 4.53 -28.61
CA GLU A 174 3.19 3.76 -27.36
C GLU A 174 1.78 3.27 -26.99
N MET A 175 0.71 4.00 -27.36
CA MET A 175 -0.64 3.67 -26.93
C MET A 175 -1.18 2.39 -27.57
N LEU A 176 -0.72 2.04 -28.76
CA LEU A 176 -1.17 0.84 -29.45
C LEU A 176 -0.87 -0.43 -28.64
N ALA A 177 0.36 -0.57 -28.16
CA ALA A 177 0.76 -1.72 -27.33
C ALA A 177 -0.04 -1.75 -26.01
N LEU A 178 -0.28 -0.59 -25.36
CA LEU A 178 -1.05 -0.51 -24.14
C LEU A 178 -2.53 -0.86 -24.36
N ARG A 179 -3.12 -0.44 -25.49
CA ARG A 179 -4.48 -0.83 -25.88
C ARG A 179 -4.60 -2.34 -26.02
N ASP A 180 -3.68 -2.96 -26.74
CA ASP A 180 -3.70 -4.40 -27.03
C ASP A 180 -3.54 -5.24 -25.74
N ILE A 181 -2.83 -4.71 -24.74
CA ILE A 181 -2.68 -5.35 -23.43
C ILE A 181 -3.93 -5.14 -22.56
N ILE A 182 -4.46 -3.91 -22.47
CA ILE A 182 -5.57 -3.57 -21.57
C ILE A 182 -6.89 -4.08 -22.14
N GLN A 183 -7.09 -3.95 -23.46
CA GLN A 183 -8.34 -4.25 -24.17
C GLN A 183 -9.56 -3.72 -23.40
N PRO A 184 -9.69 -2.40 -23.22
CA PRO A 184 -10.71 -1.83 -22.36
C PRO A 184 -12.10 -2.04 -22.93
N THR A 185 -13.06 -2.39 -22.08
CA THR A 185 -14.49 -2.34 -22.43
C THR A 185 -15.07 -0.95 -22.19
N ILE A 186 -14.48 -0.21 -21.24
CA ILE A 186 -14.77 1.20 -20.96
C ILE A 186 -13.45 1.96 -21.04
N ALA A 187 -13.34 2.94 -21.90
CA ALA A 187 -12.14 3.77 -22.01
C ALA A 187 -12.43 5.20 -21.56
N VAL A 188 -11.54 5.76 -20.75
CA VAL A 188 -11.69 7.09 -20.14
C VAL A 188 -10.54 7.99 -20.53
N LEU A 189 -10.86 9.18 -21.05
CA LEU A 189 -9.89 10.28 -21.20
C LEU A 189 -10.20 11.34 -20.12
N THR A 190 -9.31 11.48 -19.14
CA THR A 190 -9.50 12.42 -18.04
C THR A 190 -9.40 13.87 -18.48
N ASN A 191 -8.27 14.23 -19.08
CA ASN A 191 -8.03 15.55 -19.68
C ASN A 191 -6.88 15.52 -20.71
N LEU A 192 -6.77 16.60 -21.46
CA LEU A 192 -5.66 16.84 -22.40
C LEU A 192 -4.89 18.07 -21.92
N GLY A 193 -3.73 17.85 -21.29
CA GLY A 193 -2.82 18.89 -20.79
C GLY A 193 -1.45 18.83 -21.47
N ASP A 194 -0.49 19.65 -21.03
CA ASP A 194 0.80 19.82 -21.70
C ASP A 194 1.90 18.81 -21.26
N ALA A 195 1.63 17.93 -20.31
CA ALA A 195 2.58 16.88 -19.89
C ALA A 195 3.09 16.06 -21.10
N HIS A 196 4.42 15.96 -21.30
CA HIS A 196 5.09 15.30 -22.43
C HIS A 196 4.78 15.93 -23.80
N GLN A 197 4.39 17.21 -23.86
CA GLN A 197 4.06 17.87 -25.13
C GLN A 197 5.27 17.98 -26.07
N GLU A 198 6.49 18.01 -25.52
CA GLU A 198 7.75 18.07 -26.31
C GLU A 198 7.90 16.94 -27.33
N ASN A 199 7.26 15.80 -27.06
CA ASN A 199 7.33 14.63 -27.94
C ASN A 199 6.22 14.56 -28.98
N PHE A 200 5.30 15.56 -29.00
CA PHE A 200 4.17 15.62 -29.90
C PHE A 200 4.12 16.97 -30.65
N ILE A 201 3.95 16.92 -31.95
CA ILE A 201 3.93 18.10 -32.84
C ILE A 201 2.76 19.05 -32.49
N SER A 202 1.62 18.49 -32.03
CA SER A 202 0.45 19.29 -31.66
C SER A 202 -0.37 18.57 -30.55
N LYS A 203 -1.26 19.33 -29.89
CA LYS A 203 -2.24 18.78 -28.92
C LYS A 203 -3.20 17.80 -29.58
N GLU A 204 -3.61 18.07 -30.82
CA GLU A 204 -4.48 17.18 -31.61
C GLU A 204 -3.79 15.84 -31.89
N MET A 205 -2.51 15.85 -32.30
CA MET A 205 -1.74 14.62 -32.52
C MET A 205 -1.63 13.79 -31.22
N LYS A 206 -1.35 14.45 -30.10
CA LYS A 206 -1.30 13.82 -28.78
C LYS A 206 -2.66 13.27 -28.36
N CYS A 207 -3.75 14.00 -28.65
CA CYS A 207 -5.10 13.53 -28.42
C CYS A 207 -5.39 12.27 -29.23
N LYS A 208 -5.11 12.27 -30.52
CA LYS A 208 -5.31 11.11 -31.39
C LYS A 208 -4.52 9.89 -30.93
N GLU A 209 -3.27 10.08 -30.50
CA GLU A 209 -2.47 9.00 -29.91
C GLU A 209 -3.16 8.41 -28.66
N LYS A 210 -3.66 9.25 -27.73
CA LYS A 210 -4.37 8.79 -26.55
C LYS A 210 -5.70 8.10 -26.90
N LEU A 211 -6.40 8.55 -27.93
CA LEU A 211 -7.66 7.98 -28.39
C LEU A 211 -7.52 6.61 -29.06
N ILE A 212 -6.31 6.14 -29.37
CA ILE A 212 -6.08 4.75 -29.79
C ILE A 212 -6.63 3.77 -28.74
N LEU A 213 -6.62 4.14 -27.45
CA LEU A 213 -7.21 3.35 -26.37
C LEU A 213 -8.74 3.18 -26.52
N PHE A 214 -9.41 4.06 -27.28
CA PHE A 214 -10.87 4.05 -27.46
C PHE A 214 -11.35 3.05 -28.52
N HIS A 215 -10.47 2.64 -29.43
CA HIS A 215 -10.83 2.02 -30.69
C HIS A 215 -11.81 0.82 -30.55
N ASP A 216 -11.54 -0.10 -29.62
CA ASP A 216 -12.32 -1.32 -29.45
C ASP A 216 -13.21 -1.30 -28.18
N ALA A 217 -13.28 -0.15 -27.50
CA ALA A 217 -14.09 -0.02 -26.29
C ALA A 217 -15.59 -0.05 -26.62
N LYS A 218 -16.39 -0.62 -25.70
CA LYS A 218 -17.85 -0.59 -25.80
C LYS A 218 -18.41 0.77 -25.42
N THR A 219 -17.78 1.44 -24.45
CA THR A 219 -18.16 2.77 -23.97
C THR A 219 -16.90 3.64 -23.82
N VAL A 220 -16.99 4.89 -24.27
CA VAL A 220 -15.93 5.87 -24.09
C VAL A 220 -16.41 7.07 -23.29
N VAL A 221 -15.62 7.47 -22.28
CA VAL A 221 -15.96 8.56 -21.36
C VAL A 221 -14.96 9.70 -21.50
N TYR A 222 -15.43 10.90 -21.78
CA TYR A 222 -14.57 12.07 -22.03
C TYR A 222 -15.30 13.40 -21.79
N ASN A 223 -14.54 14.49 -21.79
CA ASN A 223 -15.08 15.86 -21.72
C ASN A 223 -15.58 16.32 -23.10
N GLY A 224 -16.87 16.45 -23.26
CA GLY A 224 -17.50 16.96 -24.49
C GLY A 224 -17.34 18.47 -24.69
N ASP A 225 -17.00 19.23 -23.65
CA ASP A 225 -16.77 20.68 -23.71
C ASP A 225 -15.37 21.06 -24.16
N ASP A 226 -14.42 20.11 -24.18
CA ASP A 226 -13.09 20.31 -24.74
C ASP A 226 -13.15 20.20 -26.28
N PRO A 227 -12.89 21.30 -27.02
CA PRO A 227 -13.07 21.30 -28.47
C PRO A 227 -12.10 20.39 -29.21
N ILE A 228 -10.85 20.22 -28.70
CA ILE A 228 -9.85 19.34 -29.29
C ILE A 228 -10.26 17.87 -29.08
N VAL A 229 -10.59 17.51 -27.85
CA VAL A 229 -11.00 16.15 -27.51
C VAL A 229 -12.26 15.77 -28.27
N ASN A 230 -13.29 16.61 -28.23
CA ASN A 230 -14.55 16.36 -28.93
C ASN A 230 -14.39 16.29 -30.45
N GLY A 231 -13.54 17.15 -31.03
CA GLY A 231 -13.20 17.11 -32.44
C GLY A 231 -12.54 15.77 -32.81
N CYS A 232 -11.48 15.37 -32.08
CA CYS A 232 -10.75 14.14 -32.36
C CYS A 232 -11.62 12.88 -32.16
N VAL A 233 -12.50 12.85 -31.13
CA VAL A 233 -13.42 11.71 -30.94
C VAL A 233 -14.46 11.62 -32.06
N ASN A 234 -14.93 12.74 -32.59
CA ASN A 234 -15.87 12.74 -33.71
C ASN A 234 -15.24 12.27 -35.04
N GLU A 235 -13.92 12.42 -35.18
CA GLU A 235 -13.15 11.90 -36.33
C GLU A 235 -12.92 10.38 -36.28
N LEU A 236 -13.25 9.69 -35.17
CA LEU A 236 -13.18 8.23 -35.08
C LEU A 236 -14.35 7.61 -35.86
N GLU A 237 -14.20 7.49 -37.19
CA GLU A 237 -15.25 7.05 -38.12
C GLU A 237 -15.69 5.59 -37.85
N ASP A 238 -14.75 4.71 -37.46
CA ASP A 238 -14.96 3.27 -37.22
C ASP A 238 -15.43 2.93 -35.80
N PHE A 239 -15.51 3.91 -34.90
CA PHE A 239 -15.94 3.64 -33.53
C PHE A 239 -17.44 3.36 -33.43
N LYS A 240 -17.80 2.14 -33.03
CA LYS A 240 -19.19 1.64 -32.95
C LYS A 240 -19.76 1.64 -31.52
N GLY A 241 -18.93 1.98 -30.53
CA GLY A 241 -19.34 1.97 -29.12
C GLY A 241 -20.16 3.19 -28.72
N GLU A 242 -20.60 3.20 -27.48
CA GLU A 242 -21.32 4.31 -26.86
C GLU A 242 -20.37 5.47 -26.54
N ARG A 243 -20.72 6.68 -26.96
CA ARG A 243 -20.00 7.91 -26.57
C ARG A 243 -20.69 8.54 -25.35
N LEU A 244 -20.23 8.20 -24.18
CA LEU A 244 -20.73 8.72 -22.91
C LEU A 244 -19.91 9.94 -22.49
N PHE A 245 -20.07 11.06 -23.24
CA PHE A 245 -19.39 12.29 -22.87
C PHE A 245 -20.21 13.09 -21.85
N TRP A 246 -19.48 13.75 -20.95
CA TRP A 246 -20.10 14.72 -20.07
C TRP A 246 -19.93 16.15 -20.59
N SER A 247 -20.87 17.02 -20.26
CA SER A 247 -20.86 18.44 -20.66
C SER A 247 -21.62 19.30 -19.66
N LEU A 248 -21.10 20.50 -19.39
CA LEU A 248 -21.80 21.56 -18.68
C LEU A 248 -22.60 22.48 -19.64
N LYS A 249 -22.33 22.36 -20.94
CA LYS A 249 -22.87 23.30 -21.96
C LYS A 249 -23.91 22.64 -22.86
N ASP A 250 -23.63 21.44 -23.36
CA ASP A 250 -24.55 20.75 -24.27
C ASP A 250 -25.56 19.91 -23.51
N LYS A 251 -26.83 20.39 -23.48
CA LYS A 251 -27.93 19.71 -22.83
C LYS A 251 -28.31 18.35 -23.46
N ARG A 252 -27.76 18.03 -24.64
CA ARG A 252 -27.94 16.73 -25.31
C ARG A 252 -26.90 15.71 -24.91
N ALA A 253 -25.92 16.10 -24.08
CA ALA A 253 -24.88 15.18 -23.60
C ALA A 253 -25.51 14.00 -22.87
N PRO A 254 -25.06 12.75 -23.12
CA PRO A 254 -25.56 11.57 -22.40
C PRO A 254 -25.40 11.68 -20.89
N PHE A 255 -24.38 12.42 -20.43
CA PHE A 255 -24.14 12.76 -19.03
C PHE A 255 -24.07 14.30 -18.91
N PHE A 256 -25.24 14.93 -18.84
CA PHE A 256 -25.32 16.38 -18.76
C PHE A 256 -25.19 16.88 -17.33
N ILE A 257 -24.22 17.73 -17.05
CA ILE A 257 -24.02 18.39 -15.76
C ILE A 257 -24.88 19.65 -15.73
N LYS A 258 -25.98 19.60 -15.00
CA LYS A 258 -26.98 20.68 -14.94
C LYS A 258 -26.52 21.84 -14.06
N SER A 259 -25.94 21.53 -12.89
CA SER A 259 -25.34 22.53 -11.99
C SER A 259 -24.22 21.94 -11.14
N VAL A 260 -23.31 22.82 -10.75
CA VAL A 260 -22.23 22.54 -9.79
C VAL A 260 -22.29 23.60 -8.70
N GLU A 261 -22.69 23.22 -7.49
CA GLU A 261 -22.83 24.12 -6.36
C GLU A 261 -21.74 23.87 -5.34
N LYS A 262 -20.79 24.81 -5.24
CA LYS A 262 -19.69 24.75 -4.28
C LYS A 262 -20.09 25.40 -2.98
N LYS A 263 -19.93 24.66 -1.87
CA LYS A 263 -20.07 25.11 -0.48
C LYS A 263 -18.66 25.27 0.13
N GLU A 264 -18.58 25.60 1.40
CA GLU A 264 -17.28 25.78 2.07
C GLU A 264 -16.37 24.55 2.04
N THR A 265 -16.92 23.34 2.19
CA THR A 265 -16.15 22.09 2.30
C THR A 265 -16.61 20.97 1.37
N ALA A 266 -17.64 21.21 0.57
CA ALA A 266 -18.23 20.19 -0.30
C ALA A 266 -18.79 20.82 -1.57
N THR A 267 -18.90 20.01 -2.63
CA THR A 267 -19.51 20.40 -3.89
C THR A 267 -20.67 19.46 -4.19
N THR A 268 -21.85 20.00 -4.52
CA THR A 268 -23.00 19.25 -5.01
C THR A 268 -23.09 19.36 -6.52
N VAL A 269 -23.16 18.23 -7.21
CA VAL A 269 -23.28 18.12 -8.67
C VAL A 269 -24.66 17.57 -9.00
N THR A 270 -25.46 18.36 -9.73
CA THR A 270 -26.73 17.88 -10.30
C THR A 270 -26.50 17.49 -11.75
N TYR A 271 -26.93 16.31 -12.15
CA TYR A 271 -26.72 15.77 -13.49
C TYR A 271 -27.96 15.12 -14.06
N ILE A 272 -27.96 14.93 -15.36
CA ILE A 272 -28.97 14.16 -16.09
C ILE A 272 -28.29 13.00 -16.81
N TYR A 273 -28.70 11.78 -16.50
CA TYR A 273 -28.23 10.56 -17.12
C TYR A 273 -29.38 9.68 -17.56
N LYS A 274 -29.39 9.26 -18.83
CA LYS A 274 -30.47 8.48 -19.44
C LYS A 274 -31.87 9.13 -19.23
N GLY A 275 -31.90 10.46 -19.27
CA GLY A 275 -33.15 11.24 -19.11
C GLY A 275 -33.63 11.46 -17.69
N ASN A 276 -32.97 10.89 -16.70
CA ASN A 276 -33.29 11.05 -15.28
C ASN A 276 -32.35 12.07 -14.63
N GLU A 277 -32.91 13.02 -13.92
CA GLU A 277 -32.19 14.00 -13.12
C GLU A 277 -31.85 13.39 -11.77
N SER A 278 -30.58 13.53 -11.34
CA SER A 278 -30.11 13.14 -10.02
C SER A 278 -28.96 14.04 -9.58
N TRP A 279 -28.43 13.79 -8.41
CA TRP A 279 -27.34 14.57 -7.83
C TRP A 279 -26.44 13.68 -6.98
N TYR A 280 -25.22 14.16 -6.73
CA TYR A 280 -24.33 13.65 -5.71
C TYR A 280 -23.52 14.79 -5.09
N SER A 281 -23.02 14.58 -3.89
CA SER A 281 -22.11 15.50 -3.21
C SER A 281 -20.73 14.85 -3.05
N LEU A 282 -19.68 15.67 -3.11
CA LEU A 282 -18.31 15.22 -2.89
C LEU A 282 -17.57 16.17 -1.91
N PRO A 283 -16.64 15.66 -1.09
CA PRO A 283 -15.95 16.46 -0.07
C PRO A 283 -14.76 17.24 -0.65
N PHE A 284 -14.90 17.75 -1.89
CA PHE A 284 -13.89 18.53 -2.61
C PHE A 284 -14.52 19.75 -3.26
N ILE A 285 -13.74 20.84 -3.35
CA ILE A 285 -14.20 22.11 -3.91
C ILE A 285 -13.39 22.59 -5.11
N ASP A 286 -12.25 21.97 -5.38
CA ASP A 286 -11.37 22.30 -6.50
C ASP A 286 -11.93 21.77 -7.83
N ASP A 287 -11.64 22.51 -8.92
CA ASP A 287 -12.18 22.20 -10.23
C ASP A 287 -11.65 20.87 -10.80
N ALA A 288 -10.42 20.47 -10.46
CA ALA A 288 -9.84 19.22 -10.94
C ALA A 288 -10.54 18.02 -10.32
N SER A 289 -10.76 18.03 -9.00
CA SER A 289 -11.50 17.00 -8.26
C SER A 289 -12.95 16.91 -8.76
N VAL A 290 -13.62 18.05 -8.89
CA VAL A 290 -15.00 18.10 -9.40
C VAL A 290 -15.08 17.53 -10.81
N THR A 291 -14.17 17.91 -11.71
CA THR A 291 -14.15 17.41 -13.09
C THR A 291 -13.87 15.92 -13.18
N ASN A 292 -12.91 15.41 -12.39
CA ASN A 292 -12.63 13.98 -12.34
C ASN A 292 -13.79 13.17 -11.79
N SER A 293 -14.61 13.76 -10.89
CA SER A 293 -15.81 13.09 -10.36
C SER A 293 -16.86 12.82 -11.42
N PHE A 294 -16.95 13.65 -12.47
CA PHE A 294 -17.88 13.42 -13.60
C PHE A 294 -17.56 12.13 -14.33
N ALA A 295 -16.27 11.89 -14.62
CA ALA A 295 -15.82 10.65 -15.24
C ALA A 295 -16.06 9.44 -14.31
N CYS A 296 -15.78 9.58 -13.01
CA CYS A 296 -16.02 8.53 -12.03
C CYS A 296 -17.51 8.18 -11.94
N ALA A 297 -18.40 9.17 -11.84
CA ALA A 297 -19.85 8.96 -11.81
C ALA A 297 -20.35 8.26 -13.08
N ALA A 298 -19.93 8.72 -14.26
CA ALA A 298 -20.31 8.13 -15.53
C ALA A 298 -19.88 6.65 -15.63
N VAL A 299 -18.66 6.32 -15.23
CA VAL A 299 -18.15 4.93 -15.23
C VAL A 299 -18.88 4.07 -14.19
N ALA A 300 -19.05 4.56 -12.96
CA ALA A 300 -19.73 3.82 -11.89
C ALA A 300 -21.18 3.48 -12.27
N LEU A 301 -21.92 4.43 -12.82
CA LEU A 301 -23.29 4.21 -13.32
C LEU A 301 -23.33 3.23 -14.50
N THR A 302 -22.32 3.25 -15.38
CA THR A 302 -22.20 2.28 -16.49
C THR A 302 -21.94 0.87 -15.98
N LEU A 303 -21.20 0.73 -14.87
CA LEU A 303 -20.93 -0.54 -14.20
C LEU A 303 -22.07 -1.01 -13.29
N GLY A 304 -23.17 -0.23 -13.18
CA GLY A 304 -24.38 -0.65 -12.50
C GLY A 304 -24.53 -0.18 -11.06
N VAL A 305 -23.69 0.75 -10.59
CA VAL A 305 -23.89 1.40 -9.29
C VAL A 305 -25.22 2.14 -9.29
N GLY A 306 -26.05 1.91 -8.27
CA GLY A 306 -27.34 2.61 -8.14
C GLY A 306 -27.15 4.10 -7.86
N VAL A 307 -28.08 4.92 -8.32
CA VAL A 307 -28.02 6.38 -8.18
C VAL A 307 -27.95 6.82 -6.72
N ASP A 308 -28.73 6.18 -5.84
CA ASP A 308 -28.76 6.48 -4.40
C ASP A 308 -27.42 6.08 -3.72
N VAL A 309 -26.86 4.96 -4.13
CA VAL A 309 -25.56 4.44 -3.63
C VAL A 309 -24.41 5.32 -4.10
N LEU A 310 -24.51 5.87 -5.32
CA LEU A 310 -23.48 6.75 -5.86
C LEU A 310 -23.30 8.01 -5.02
N ASP A 311 -24.39 8.67 -4.58
CA ASP A 311 -24.30 9.86 -3.71
C ASP A 311 -23.61 9.51 -2.38
N GLU A 312 -24.04 8.45 -1.72
CA GLU A 312 -23.46 8.00 -0.45
C GLU A 312 -21.96 7.77 -0.57
N ARG A 313 -21.52 7.06 -1.62
CA ARG A 313 -20.09 6.75 -1.85
C ARG A 313 -19.28 7.95 -2.29
N MET A 314 -19.85 8.86 -3.09
CA MET A 314 -19.19 10.10 -3.49
C MET A 314 -18.87 11.00 -2.30
N GLN A 315 -19.72 11.04 -1.29
CA GLN A 315 -19.49 11.80 -0.05
C GLN A 315 -18.35 11.21 0.79
N GLN A 316 -18.06 9.92 0.63
CA GLN A 316 -17.01 9.19 1.37
C GLN A 316 -15.67 9.14 0.64
N LEU A 317 -15.55 9.76 -0.54
CA LEU A 317 -14.30 9.79 -1.28
C LEU A 317 -13.19 10.45 -0.47
N GLU A 318 -12.07 9.75 -0.38
CA GLU A 318 -10.88 10.24 0.31
C GLU A 318 -9.92 10.94 -0.66
N PRO A 319 -9.15 11.94 -0.18
CA PRO A 319 -8.05 12.51 -0.93
C PRO A 319 -7.02 11.43 -1.28
N ILE A 320 -6.54 11.45 -2.51
CA ILE A 320 -5.47 10.54 -2.93
C ILE A 320 -4.15 11.14 -2.45
N ALA A 321 -3.41 10.39 -1.64
CA ALA A 321 -2.11 10.80 -1.13
C ALA A 321 -1.19 11.31 -2.27
N MET A 322 -0.51 12.43 -2.03
CA MET A 322 0.34 13.14 -2.99
C MET A 322 -0.41 13.72 -4.23
N ARG A 323 -1.70 14.09 -4.06
CA ARG A 323 -2.48 14.81 -5.08
C ARG A 323 -3.44 15.80 -4.41
N LEU A 324 -3.06 17.08 -4.33
CA LEU A 324 -3.85 18.17 -3.71
C LEU A 324 -4.37 17.80 -2.29
N GLU A 325 -3.60 16.97 -1.56
CA GLU A 325 -3.94 16.58 -0.21
C GLU A 325 -3.76 17.76 0.74
N VAL A 326 -4.81 18.09 1.50
CA VAL A 326 -4.76 19.19 2.46
C VAL A 326 -4.56 18.65 3.87
N LYS A 327 -3.53 19.19 4.54
CA LYS A 327 -3.22 18.86 5.95
C LYS A 327 -3.06 20.14 6.76
N GLN A 328 -3.40 20.08 8.03
CA GLN A 328 -3.01 21.14 8.95
C GLN A 328 -1.50 21.02 9.25
N GLY A 329 -0.80 22.10 9.04
CA GLY A 329 0.62 22.20 9.34
C GLY A 329 0.89 22.70 10.76
N GLN A 330 2.14 22.56 11.20
CA GLN A 330 2.64 23.16 12.45
C GLN A 330 2.57 24.70 12.38
N HIS A 331 2.63 25.34 13.53
CA HIS A 331 2.69 26.81 13.65
C HIS A 331 1.58 27.54 12.85
N GLY A 332 0.36 27.00 12.85
CA GLY A 332 -0.76 27.61 12.16
C GLY A 332 -0.75 27.47 10.63
N CYS A 333 0.17 26.74 10.02
CA CYS A 333 0.21 26.55 8.57
C CYS A 333 -0.91 25.63 8.06
N THR A 334 -1.35 25.85 6.82
CA THR A 334 -2.14 24.88 6.05
C THR A 334 -1.27 24.36 4.92
N LEU A 335 -1.11 23.03 4.82
CA LEU A 335 -0.30 22.37 3.81
C LEU A 335 -1.18 21.86 2.69
N ILE A 336 -0.80 22.10 1.45
CA ILE A 336 -1.38 21.49 0.26
C ILE A 336 -0.28 20.66 -0.39
N ASN A 337 -0.37 19.34 -0.27
CA ASN A 337 0.62 18.44 -0.85
C ASN A 337 0.19 18.00 -2.25
N ASP A 338 1.01 18.31 -3.26
CA ASP A 338 0.88 17.85 -4.64
C ASP A 338 2.25 17.48 -5.22
N SER A 339 3.00 16.66 -4.49
CA SER A 339 4.41 16.35 -4.74
C SER A 339 4.67 15.17 -5.68
N TYR A 340 3.74 14.86 -6.60
CA TYR A 340 3.87 13.71 -7.49
C TYR A 340 4.28 14.07 -8.92
N ASN A 341 3.63 15.06 -9.52
CA ASN A 341 3.92 15.58 -10.86
C ASN A 341 4.32 17.05 -10.77
N SER A 342 5.31 17.44 -11.57
CA SER A 342 5.71 18.82 -11.70
C SER A 342 5.69 19.20 -13.18
N ASP A 343 4.55 19.72 -13.63
CA ASP A 343 4.34 20.35 -14.94
C ASP A 343 3.54 21.65 -14.76
N ILE A 344 3.59 22.55 -15.74
CA ILE A 344 2.98 23.89 -15.65
C ILE A 344 1.47 23.83 -15.44
N ASN A 345 0.76 22.96 -16.17
CA ASN A 345 -0.70 22.90 -16.03
C ASN A 345 -1.11 22.36 -14.66
N SER A 346 -0.40 21.34 -14.19
CA SER A 346 -0.66 20.83 -12.84
C SER A 346 -0.27 21.84 -11.75
N LEU A 347 0.71 22.72 -12.00
CA LEU A 347 1.05 23.82 -11.12
C LEU A 347 -0.07 24.87 -11.10
N ASP A 348 -0.61 25.25 -12.26
CA ASP A 348 -1.72 26.22 -12.33
C ASP A 348 -2.96 25.69 -11.60
N ILE A 349 -3.31 24.41 -11.77
CA ILE A 349 -4.41 23.75 -11.07
C ILE A 349 -4.18 23.79 -9.54
N ALA A 350 -2.98 23.50 -9.08
CA ALA A 350 -2.65 23.47 -7.66
C ALA A 350 -2.67 24.87 -7.03
N LEU A 351 -2.20 25.87 -7.76
CA LEU A 351 -2.28 27.27 -7.33
C LEU A 351 -3.71 27.80 -7.31
N ASP A 352 -4.54 27.43 -8.31
CA ASP A 352 -5.97 27.76 -8.31
C ASP A 352 -6.70 27.13 -7.12
N PHE A 353 -6.39 25.86 -6.83
CA PHE A 353 -6.92 25.19 -5.65
C PHE A 353 -6.54 25.90 -4.36
N MET A 354 -5.27 26.32 -4.19
CA MET A 354 -4.82 27.08 -3.04
C MET A 354 -5.61 28.37 -2.85
N ASN A 355 -5.90 29.10 -3.95
CA ASN A 355 -6.61 30.39 -3.91
C ASN A 355 -8.11 30.29 -3.62
N ARG A 356 -8.74 29.17 -3.89
CA ARG A 356 -10.20 28.99 -3.70
C ARG A 356 -10.57 28.53 -2.28
N ARG A 357 -9.60 28.25 -1.44
CA ARG A 357 -9.87 27.76 -0.09
C ARG A 357 -10.37 28.89 0.83
N PRO A 358 -11.36 28.62 1.71
CA PRO A 358 -11.89 29.60 2.65
C PRO A 358 -10.88 30.08 3.70
N ASP A 359 -9.95 29.20 4.07
CA ASP A 359 -8.95 29.45 5.13
C ASP A 359 -7.73 30.24 4.66
N HIS A 360 -7.70 30.70 3.41
CA HIS A 360 -6.58 31.50 2.86
C HIS A 360 -6.68 33.01 3.12
N GLN A 361 -7.86 33.53 3.48
CA GLN A 361 -8.07 34.96 3.60
C GLN A 361 -7.15 35.60 4.66
N GLY A 362 -6.25 36.47 4.20
CA GLY A 362 -5.32 37.19 5.04
C GLY A 362 -4.05 36.44 5.45
N ARG A 363 -3.84 35.20 4.94
CA ARG A 363 -2.65 34.40 5.18
C ARG A 363 -1.73 34.42 3.96
N ARG A 364 -0.42 34.37 4.20
CA ARG A 364 0.58 34.37 3.14
C ARG A 364 0.51 33.08 2.32
N HIS A 365 0.56 33.21 0.99
CA HIS A 365 0.65 32.09 0.05
C HIS A 365 2.11 31.76 -0.24
N THR A 366 2.53 30.59 0.16
CA THR A 366 3.89 30.07 -0.05
C THR A 366 3.87 28.89 -1.01
N LEU A 367 4.70 28.93 -2.04
CA LEU A 367 4.94 27.82 -2.96
C LEU A 367 6.32 27.23 -2.70
N ILE A 368 6.39 25.93 -2.42
CA ILE A 368 7.63 25.15 -2.46
C ILE A 368 7.59 24.32 -3.74
N LEU A 369 8.52 24.57 -4.67
CA LEU A 369 8.53 23.98 -6.00
C LEU A 369 9.88 23.30 -6.29
N SER A 370 9.86 22.08 -6.84
CA SER A 370 11.08 21.45 -7.42
C SER A 370 11.30 21.84 -8.87
N ASP A 371 12.48 21.53 -9.41
CA ASP A 371 12.69 21.59 -10.86
C ASP A 371 11.57 20.88 -11.62
N ILE A 372 11.16 21.49 -12.74
CA ILE A 372 10.16 20.95 -13.66
C ILE A 372 10.87 20.34 -14.87
N TYR A 373 10.48 19.12 -15.23
CA TYR A 373 11.07 18.39 -16.35
C TYR A 373 10.02 18.09 -17.43
N GLN A 374 10.48 17.90 -18.65
CA GLN A 374 9.66 17.44 -19.79
C GLN A 374 8.51 18.41 -20.13
N SER A 375 8.77 19.72 -20.14
CA SER A 375 7.75 20.74 -20.43
C SER A 375 7.56 21.02 -21.94
N GLY A 376 8.53 20.63 -22.79
CA GLY A 376 8.56 21.00 -24.21
C GLY A 376 8.96 22.46 -24.50
N MET A 377 9.33 23.19 -23.45
CA MET A 377 9.78 24.59 -23.49
C MET A 377 11.29 24.65 -23.22
N THR A 378 11.92 25.71 -23.65
CA THR A 378 13.27 26.01 -23.17
C THR A 378 13.21 26.33 -21.66
N THR A 379 14.30 26.10 -20.95
CA THR A 379 14.33 26.30 -19.49
C THR A 379 14.03 27.75 -19.11
N ASP A 380 14.48 28.70 -19.91
CA ASP A 380 14.16 30.11 -19.70
C ASP A 380 12.66 30.43 -19.88
N GLU A 381 12.05 29.95 -20.95
CA GLU A 381 10.60 30.12 -21.19
C GLU A 381 9.78 29.50 -20.11
N LEU A 382 10.14 28.28 -19.68
CA LEU A 382 9.48 27.53 -18.64
C LEU A 382 9.44 28.33 -17.32
N TYR A 383 10.59 28.81 -16.86
CA TYR A 383 10.63 29.51 -15.58
C TYR A 383 10.13 30.96 -15.65
N GLN A 384 10.11 31.57 -16.82
CA GLN A 384 9.36 32.81 -17.04
C GLN A 384 7.86 32.59 -16.87
N GLU A 385 7.32 31.51 -17.40
CA GLU A 385 5.91 31.15 -17.26
C GLU A 385 5.57 30.81 -15.81
N VAL A 386 6.42 30.03 -15.12
CA VAL A 386 6.29 29.78 -13.67
C VAL A 386 6.24 31.10 -12.88
N GLY A 387 7.12 32.05 -13.20
CA GLY A 387 7.15 33.37 -12.58
C GLY A 387 5.86 34.17 -12.81
N MET A 388 5.33 34.14 -14.06
CA MET A 388 4.06 34.78 -14.39
C MET A 388 2.89 34.14 -13.65
N LEU A 389 2.80 32.82 -13.61
CA LEU A 389 1.77 32.08 -12.86
C LEU A 389 1.79 32.43 -11.37
N CYS A 390 2.97 32.43 -10.76
CA CYS A 390 3.11 32.81 -9.36
C CYS A 390 2.58 34.22 -9.07
N GLN A 391 2.83 35.18 -9.96
CA GLN A 391 2.31 36.55 -9.82
C GLN A 391 0.79 36.62 -10.03
N GLN A 392 0.28 35.96 -11.08
CA GLN A 392 -1.16 35.94 -11.39
C GLN A 392 -1.98 35.26 -10.27
N ARG A 393 -1.43 34.22 -9.66
CA ARG A 393 -2.05 33.45 -8.59
C ARG A 393 -1.73 33.95 -7.19
N GLY A 394 -1.04 35.09 -7.05
CA GLY A 394 -0.81 35.76 -5.77
C GLY A 394 0.13 35.03 -4.82
N VAL A 395 1.14 34.32 -5.34
CA VAL A 395 2.20 33.72 -4.52
C VAL A 395 3.07 34.84 -3.92
N GLU A 396 3.16 34.88 -2.61
CA GLU A 396 3.90 35.90 -1.88
C GLU A 396 5.30 35.45 -1.44
N LYS A 397 5.47 34.14 -1.20
CA LYS A 397 6.76 33.52 -0.90
C LYS A 397 6.99 32.34 -1.85
N PHE A 398 8.18 32.26 -2.44
CA PHE A 398 8.59 31.19 -3.34
C PHE A 398 9.84 30.50 -2.78
N ILE A 399 9.82 29.19 -2.70
CA ILE A 399 10.95 28.37 -2.29
C ILE A 399 11.21 27.35 -3.42
N GLY A 400 12.32 27.54 -4.15
CA GLY A 400 12.73 26.67 -5.23
C GLY A 400 13.75 25.65 -4.77
N VAL A 401 13.58 24.38 -5.18
CA VAL A 401 14.52 23.28 -4.87
C VAL A 401 14.98 22.63 -6.19
N GLY A 402 16.25 22.74 -6.46
CA GLY A 402 16.88 22.18 -7.66
C GLY A 402 17.78 23.18 -8.38
N LYS A 403 18.69 22.63 -9.20
CA LYS A 403 19.72 23.41 -9.89
C LYS A 403 19.16 24.28 -11.01
N ASP A 404 18.14 23.81 -11.71
CA ASP A 404 17.52 24.56 -12.81
C ASP A 404 16.77 25.78 -12.28
N LEU A 405 15.99 25.64 -11.22
CA LEU A 405 15.30 26.72 -10.52
C LEU A 405 16.29 27.75 -9.94
N GLN A 406 17.38 27.29 -9.33
CA GLN A 406 18.40 28.17 -8.79
C GLN A 406 19.07 28.99 -9.87
N SER A 407 19.38 28.39 -11.03
CA SER A 407 20.01 29.07 -12.17
C SER A 407 19.08 30.12 -12.82
N HIS A 408 17.76 29.91 -12.74
CA HIS A 408 16.74 30.79 -13.31
C HIS A 408 15.99 31.61 -12.26
N ALA A 409 16.59 31.80 -11.07
CA ALA A 409 16.01 32.59 -9.99
C ALA A 409 15.58 34.01 -10.41
N HIS A 410 16.19 34.56 -11.45
CA HIS A 410 15.86 35.88 -11.99
C HIS A 410 14.48 35.93 -12.68
N CYS A 411 13.97 34.78 -13.19
CA CYS A 411 12.65 34.67 -13.82
C CYS A 411 11.50 34.73 -12.80
N ILE A 412 11.76 34.43 -11.53
CA ILE A 412 10.74 34.43 -10.49
C ILE A 412 10.57 35.82 -9.90
N GLY A 413 9.44 36.48 -10.20
CA GLY A 413 9.13 37.87 -9.83
C GLY A 413 8.52 38.05 -8.42
N VAL A 414 8.55 37.00 -7.56
CA VAL A 414 8.03 37.03 -6.19
C VAL A 414 8.99 37.77 -5.25
N LYS A 415 8.47 38.60 -4.34
CA LYS A 415 9.30 39.40 -3.45
C LYS A 415 10.15 38.62 -2.48
N ALA A 416 9.55 37.64 -1.81
CA ALA A 416 10.24 36.70 -0.93
C ALA A 416 10.55 35.40 -1.69
N LYS A 417 11.79 35.23 -2.11
CA LYS A 417 12.20 34.03 -2.85
C LYS A 417 13.51 33.47 -2.33
N TYR A 418 13.57 32.14 -2.24
CA TYR A 418 14.68 31.38 -1.70
C TYR A 418 14.94 30.18 -2.61
N PHE A 419 16.20 29.77 -2.79
CA PHE A 419 16.57 28.67 -3.66
C PHE A 419 17.60 27.78 -2.98
N PHE A 420 17.41 26.47 -3.12
CA PHE A 420 18.22 25.43 -2.50
C PHE A 420 18.55 24.36 -3.57
N GLU A 421 19.72 23.74 -3.47
CA GLU A 421 20.10 22.67 -4.42
C GLU A 421 19.40 21.34 -4.10
N SER A 422 19.09 21.09 -2.81
CA SER A 422 18.48 19.86 -2.34
C SER A 422 17.41 20.08 -1.26
N VAL A 423 16.63 19.04 -0.99
CA VAL A 423 15.60 19.04 0.07
C VAL A 423 16.27 19.14 1.45
N GLU A 424 17.39 18.46 1.64
CA GLU A 424 18.14 18.46 2.90
C GLU A 424 18.63 19.88 3.24
N GLU A 425 19.18 20.60 2.25
CA GLU A 425 19.59 21.99 2.42
C GLU A 425 18.40 22.90 2.81
N LEU A 426 17.23 22.68 2.21
CA LEU A 426 16.01 23.39 2.59
C LEU A 426 15.60 23.09 4.03
N ILE A 427 15.57 21.82 4.44
CA ILE A 427 15.16 21.38 5.79
C ILE A 427 16.07 22.01 6.86
N ASP A 428 17.36 22.08 6.62
CA ASP A 428 18.34 22.64 7.55
C ASP A 428 18.31 24.17 7.62
N SER A 429 17.66 24.84 6.65
CA SER A 429 17.62 26.29 6.54
C SER A 429 16.73 26.97 7.59
N ASP A 430 17.05 28.21 7.94
CA ASP A 430 16.19 29.06 8.78
C ASP A 430 14.86 29.39 8.07
N VAL A 431 14.83 29.39 6.74
CA VAL A 431 13.62 29.65 5.94
C VAL A 431 12.55 28.61 6.20
N PHE A 432 12.94 27.33 6.26
CA PHE A 432 12.02 26.21 6.53
C PHE A 432 11.55 26.22 7.99
N LYS A 433 12.46 26.46 8.93
CA LYS A 433 12.19 26.50 10.38
C LYS A 433 11.29 27.66 10.80
N GLN A 434 11.23 28.73 10.01
CA GLN A 434 10.44 29.93 10.27
C GLN A 434 9.09 29.97 9.53
N LEU A 435 8.65 28.87 8.94
CA LEU A 435 7.32 28.78 8.32
C LEU A 435 6.23 28.81 9.40
N HIS A 436 5.35 29.84 9.35
CA HIS A 436 4.25 29.98 10.30
C HIS A 436 3.11 30.81 9.70
N ASP A 437 1.87 30.49 10.07
CA ASP A 437 0.63 31.15 9.65
C ASP A 437 0.51 31.36 8.12
N GLU A 438 0.97 30.39 7.35
CA GLU A 438 1.00 30.41 5.89
C GLU A 438 0.14 29.29 5.29
N VAL A 439 -0.37 29.51 4.08
CA VAL A 439 -0.88 28.43 3.23
C VAL A 439 0.26 28.02 2.30
N ILE A 440 0.73 26.77 2.45
CA ILE A 440 1.92 26.26 1.80
C ILE A 440 1.53 25.20 0.77
N LEU A 441 1.74 25.48 -0.50
CA LEU A 441 1.65 24.50 -1.58
C LEU A 441 3.02 23.83 -1.76
N ILE A 442 3.06 22.52 -1.60
CA ILE A 442 4.25 21.68 -1.82
C ILE A 442 4.07 20.94 -3.13
N LYS A 443 4.85 21.33 -4.15
CA LYS A 443 4.76 20.79 -5.50
C LYS A 443 6.12 20.40 -6.04
N GLY A 444 6.31 19.11 -6.35
CA GLY A 444 7.60 18.64 -6.81
C GLY A 444 7.55 17.35 -7.62
N ALA A 445 8.56 17.15 -8.47
CA ALA A 445 8.76 15.88 -9.14
C ALA A 445 9.14 14.80 -8.12
N ARG A 446 8.64 13.59 -8.29
CA ARG A 446 8.80 12.44 -7.38
C ARG A 446 10.25 12.21 -6.91
N ARG A 447 11.24 12.45 -7.78
CA ARG A 447 12.66 12.24 -7.47
C ARG A 447 13.22 13.16 -6.38
N PHE A 448 12.53 14.28 -6.05
CA PHE A 448 12.94 15.20 -5.01
C PHE A 448 12.49 14.79 -3.60
N GLY A 449 11.60 13.79 -3.47
CA GLY A 449 11.19 13.28 -2.16
C GLY A 449 10.49 14.30 -1.26
N PHE A 450 9.65 15.19 -1.83
CA PHE A 450 8.95 16.26 -1.09
C PHE A 450 7.98 15.78 -0.02
N ASP A 451 7.73 14.47 0.05
CA ASP A 451 6.95 13.85 1.13
C ASP A 451 7.56 14.16 2.50
N GLN A 452 8.90 14.16 2.59
CA GLN A 452 9.64 14.50 3.82
C GLN A 452 9.28 15.92 4.31
N LEU A 453 9.13 16.88 3.41
CA LEU A 453 8.74 18.25 3.76
C LEU A 453 7.34 18.27 4.36
N THR A 454 6.42 17.54 3.75
CA THR A 454 5.04 17.43 4.23
C THR A 454 5.00 16.81 5.62
N GLU A 455 5.72 15.71 5.84
CA GLU A 455 5.78 15.02 7.13
C GLU A 455 6.34 15.88 8.25
N LEU A 456 7.38 16.68 7.96
CA LEU A 456 7.99 17.58 8.92
C LEU A 456 7.09 18.78 9.25
N LEU A 457 6.28 19.26 8.30
CA LEU A 457 5.42 20.44 8.47
C LEU A 457 4.01 20.11 8.97
N VAL A 458 3.55 18.86 8.89
CA VAL A 458 2.19 18.47 9.31
C VAL A 458 2.00 18.70 10.79
N GLN A 459 0.89 19.37 11.15
CA GLN A 459 0.45 19.47 12.53
C GLN A 459 0.04 18.07 13.04
N LYS A 460 0.74 17.58 14.05
CA LYS A 460 0.35 16.39 14.77
C LYS A 460 -0.88 16.74 15.62
N VAL A 461 -2.07 16.29 15.21
CA VAL A 461 -3.34 16.59 15.93
C VAL A 461 -3.37 15.89 17.28
N HIS A 462 -2.67 14.79 17.44
CA HIS A 462 -2.32 14.17 18.71
C HIS A 462 -0.82 14.30 18.93
N GLU A 463 -0.45 14.83 20.09
CA GLU A 463 0.95 14.96 20.50
C GLU A 463 1.62 13.59 20.71
N THR A 464 0.80 12.53 20.94
CA THR A 464 1.26 11.13 21.02
C THR A 464 1.04 10.44 19.68
N THR A 465 2.11 9.93 19.10
CA THR A 465 2.11 9.24 17.79
C THR A 465 2.91 7.95 17.84
N LEU A 466 2.44 6.94 17.10
CA LEU A 466 3.19 5.73 16.79
C LEU A 466 3.74 5.88 15.37
N GLU A 467 5.02 6.11 15.26
CA GLU A 467 5.74 6.14 13.99
C GLU A 467 6.04 4.71 13.54
N VAL A 468 5.65 4.36 12.32
CA VAL A 468 5.80 3.00 11.77
C VAL A 468 6.68 3.03 10.52
N ASN A 469 7.83 2.39 10.61
CA ASN A 469 8.81 2.31 9.53
C ASN A 469 8.52 1.12 8.60
N LEU A 470 7.92 1.37 7.45
CA LEU A 470 7.58 0.33 6.47
C LEU A 470 8.83 -0.29 5.82
N ASN A 471 9.93 0.46 5.69
CA ASN A 471 11.19 -0.11 5.21
C ASN A 471 11.80 -1.10 6.21
N ALA A 472 11.66 -0.85 7.50
CA ALA A 472 12.07 -1.80 8.53
C ALA A 472 11.25 -3.10 8.44
N VAL A 473 9.95 -3.02 8.16
CA VAL A 473 9.11 -4.20 7.89
C VAL A 473 9.67 -5.00 6.72
N VAL A 474 10.00 -4.33 5.60
CA VAL A 474 10.58 -4.99 4.42
C VAL A 474 11.96 -5.58 4.71
N LYS A 475 12.82 -4.87 5.45
CA LYS A 475 14.13 -5.39 5.87
C LYS A 475 13.99 -6.65 6.74
N ASN A 476 13.05 -6.64 7.69
CA ASN A 476 12.76 -7.78 8.54
C ASN A 476 12.18 -8.96 7.74
N LEU A 477 11.25 -8.68 6.84
CA LEU A 477 10.73 -9.68 5.91
C LEU A 477 11.85 -10.36 5.13
N ASN A 478 12.76 -9.58 4.53
CA ASN A 478 13.88 -10.10 3.75
C ASN A 478 14.92 -10.82 4.64
N HIS A 479 15.11 -10.35 5.88
CA HIS A 479 15.95 -11.04 6.85
C HIS A 479 15.43 -12.46 7.10
N TYR A 480 14.14 -12.64 7.39
CA TYR A 480 13.56 -13.96 7.58
C TYR A 480 13.52 -14.80 6.30
N ARG A 481 13.29 -14.20 5.15
CA ARG A 481 13.39 -14.88 3.87
C ARG A 481 14.79 -15.45 3.61
N SER A 482 15.85 -14.82 4.13
CA SER A 482 17.22 -15.34 3.96
C SER A 482 17.48 -16.67 4.68
N PHE A 483 16.67 -17.02 5.68
CA PHE A 483 16.72 -18.32 6.36
C PHE A 483 15.83 -19.37 5.70
N MET A 484 14.93 -18.96 4.80
CA MET A 484 13.95 -19.87 4.21
C MET A 484 14.50 -20.59 2.99
N LYS A 485 14.03 -21.80 2.80
CA LYS A 485 14.26 -22.55 1.55
C LYS A 485 13.53 -21.86 0.38
N PRO A 486 14.06 -21.93 -0.84
CA PRO A 486 13.52 -21.21 -2.00
C PRO A 486 12.03 -21.50 -2.31
N HIS A 487 11.54 -22.70 -2.00
CA HIS A 487 10.18 -23.14 -2.27
C HIS A 487 9.22 -22.99 -1.09
N THR A 488 9.72 -22.61 0.08
CA THR A 488 8.89 -22.45 1.28
C THR A 488 8.11 -21.15 1.22
N LYS A 489 6.78 -21.25 1.29
CA LYS A 489 5.87 -20.10 1.29
C LYS A 489 5.89 -19.36 2.64
N LEU A 490 5.54 -18.08 2.61
CA LEU A 490 5.53 -17.27 3.82
C LEU A 490 4.13 -16.75 4.15
N VAL A 491 3.71 -17.02 5.38
CA VAL A 491 2.50 -16.43 5.99
C VAL A 491 2.93 -15.32 6.93
N CYS A 492 2.50 -14.09 6.70
CA CYS A 492 2.77 -12.96 7.59
C CYS A 492 1.59 -12.71 8.53
N MET A 493 1.89 -12.69 9.84
CA MET A 493 0.89 -12.45 10.89
C MET A 493 0.63 -10.96 11.06
N ILE A 494 -0.57 -10.50 10.73
CA ILE A 494 -1.00 -9.10 10.85
C ILE A 494 -2.25 -8.92 11.72
N LYS A 495 -2.52 -9.90 12.58
CA LYS A 495 -3.61 -9.86 13.55
C LYS A 495 -3.40 -8.75 14.60
N ALA A 496 -4.45 -8.42 15.33
CA ALA A 496 -4.46 -7.36 16.34
C ALA A 496 -3.93 -6.03 15.77
N ASP A 497 -4.51 -5.62 14.63
CA ASP A 497 -4.12 -4.42 13.88
C ASP A 497 -2.60 -4.39 13.57
N ALA A 498 -2.09 -5.50 13.02
CA ALA A 498 -0.67 -5.71 12.75
C ALA A 498 0.21 -5.45 13.98
N TYR A 499 -0.14 -6.10 15.11
CA TYR A 499 0.53 -5.91 16.40
C TYR A 499 0.54 -4.43 16.83
N GLY A 500 -0.56 -3.72 16.58
CA GLY A 500 -0.72 -2.31 16.91
C GLY A 500 -0.10 -1.34 15.89
N ALA A 501 0.60 -1.82 14.88
CA ALA A 501 1.27 -0.97 13.88
C ALA A 501 0.34 -0.47 12.76
N GLY A 502 -0.93 -0.96 12.70
CA GLY A 502 -1.88 -0.62 11.64
C GLY A 502 -1.88 -1.64 10.50
N SER A 503 -2.93 -2.44 10.42
CA SER A 503 -2.99 -3.63 9.56
C SER A 503 -3.02 -3.30 8.07
N VAL A 504 -3.69 -2.23 7.67
CA VAL A 504 -3.90 -1.89 6.25
C VAL A 504 -2.60 -1.53 5.54
N GLU A 505 -1.80 -0.61 6.10
CA GLU A 505 -0.56 -0.17 5.47
C GLU A 505 0.52 -1.26 5.51
N ILE A 506 0.59 -2.02 6.59
CA ILE A 506 1.47 -3.20 6.67
C ILE A 506 1.05 -4.24 5.62
N ALA A 507 -0.25 -4.54 5.48
CA ALA A 507 -0.74 -5.51 4.50
C ALA A 507 -0.45 -5.07 3.06
N LYS A 508 -0.64 -3.78 2.73
CA LYS A 508 -0.28 -3.21 1.42
C LYS A 508 1.22 -3.40 1.14
N THR A 509 2.07 -3.06 2.12
CA THR A 509 3.51 -3.24 2.01
C THR A 509 3.89 -4.70 1.78
N LEU A 510 3.29 -5.62 2.52
CA LEU A 510 3.54 -7.06 2.38
C LEU A 510 3.03 -7.60 1.04
N GLN A 511 1.86 -7.16 0.58
CA GLN A 511 1.32 -7.51 -0.73
C GLN A 511 2.21 -7.01 -1.87
N ASP A 512 2.72 -5.76 -1.80
CA ASP A 512 3.66 -5.21 -2.78
C ASP A 512 4.97 -6.02 -2.83
N HIS A 513 5.36 -6.64 -1.69
CA HIS A 513 6.51 -7.53 -1.57
C HIS A 513 6.12 -9.02 -1.73
N ARG A 514 4.91 -9.29 -2.27
CA ARG A 514 4.44 -10.61 -2.72
C ARG A 514 4.59 -11.69 -1.65
N VAL A 515 4.05 -11.46 -0.46
CA VAL A 515 3.88 -12.53 0.52
C VAL A 515 2.77 -13.48 0.06
N ASP A 516 2.89 -14.77 0.36
CA ASP A 516 1.92 -15.78 -0.09
C ASP A 516 0.60 -15.68 0.63
N TYR A 517 0.67 -15.47 1.94
CA TYR A 517 -0.47 -15.41 2.84
C TYR A 517 -0.32 -14.28 3.85
N LEU A 518 -1.43 -13.64 4.16
CA LEU A 518 -1.60 -12.85 5.37
C LEU A 518 -2.43 -13.65 6.36
N ALA A 519 -2.20 -13.50 7.66
CA ALA A 519 -3.01 -14.15 8.67
C ALA A 519 -3.49 -13.16 9.73
N VAL A 520 -4.81 -13.15 9.94
CA VAL A 520 -5.50 -12.31 10.93
C VAL A 520 -6.19 -13.18 11.97
N ALA A 521 -6.66 -12.59 13.06
CA ALA A 521 -7.33 -13.35 14.12
C ALA A 521 -8.80 -13.65 13.76
N VAL A 522 -9.56 -12.65 13.36
CA VAL A 522 -11.02 -12.72 13.16
C VAL A 522 -11.42 -12.23 11.77
N ALA A 523 -12.64 -12.57 11.35
CA ALA A 523 -13.14 -12.25 10.01
C ALA A 523 -13.18 -10.72 9.75
N ASP A 524 -13.55 -9.91 10.73
CA ASP A 524 -13.64 -8.45 10.59
C ASP A 524 -12.31 -7.79 10.22
N GLU A 525 -11.19 -8.30 10.75
CA GLU A 525 -9.86 -7.86 10.33
C GLU A 525 -9.62 -8.18 8.85
N GLY A 526 -10.00 -9.38 8.40
CA GLY A 526 -9.89 -9.80 7.00
C GLY A 526 -10.77 -8.96 6.07
N VAL A 527 -12.00 -8.67 6.46
CA VAL A 527 -12.94 -7.79 5.73
C VAL A 527 -12.35 -6.39 5.57
N THR A 528 -11.79 -5.84 6.65
CA THR A 528 -11.13 -4.54 6.61
C THR A 528 -10.00 -4.51 5.58
N LEU A 529 -9.18 -5.55 5.52
CA LEU A 529 -8.11 -5.67 4.53
C LEU A 529 -8.67 -5.75 3.10
N ARG A 530 -9.70 -6.59 2.87
CA ARG A 530 -10.34 -6.71 1.55
C ARG A 530 -10.92 -5.39 1.07
N LYS A 531 -11.64 -4.67 1.92
CA LYS A 531 -12.19 -3.33 1.62
C LYS A 531 -11.11 -2.31 1.27
N ASN A 532 -9.89 -2.47 1.80
CA ASN A 532 -8.74 -1.64 1.49
C ASN A 532 -7.86 -2.16 0.33
N GLY A 533 -8.39 -3.09 -0.48
CA GLY A 533 -7.76 -3.53 -1.73
C GLY A 533 -6.68 -4.61 -1.57
N ILE A 534 -6.68 -5.34 -0.45
CA ILE A 534 -5.79 -6.49 -0.27
C ILE A 534 -6.37 -7.70 -1.00
N THR A 535 -5.61 -8.24 -1.96
CA THR A 535 -5.99 -9.41 -2.77
C THR A 535 -5.21 -10.67 -2.41
N SER A 536 -4.13 -10.55 -1.61
CA SER A 536 -3.38 -11.72 -1.10
C SER A 536 -4.30 -12.68 -0.35
N ASN A 537 -3.96 -13.98 -0.32
CA ASN A 537 -4.71 -14.95 0.48
C ASN A 537 -4.70 -14.55 1.96
N ILE A 538 -5.85 -14.63 2.60
CA ILE A 538 -6.00 -14.26 4.03
C ILE A 538 -6.50 -15.46 4.82
N MET A 539 -5.71 -15.88 5.81
CA MET A 539 -6.03 -16.94 6.74
C MET A 539 -6.67 -16.35 8.00
N ILE A 540 -7.80 -16.92 8.41
CA ILE A 540 -8.48 -16.56 9.67
C ILE A 540 -8.11 -17.58 10.74
N MET A 541 -7.38 -17.13 11.75
CA MET A 541 -6.82 -17.99 12.82
C MET A 541 -7.81 -18.30 13.94
N ASN A 542 -8.94 -17.60 13.99
CA ASN A 542 -9.93 -17.76 15.06
C ASN A 542 -11.34 -17.54 14.48
N PRO A 543 -11.76 -18.40 13.54
CA PRO A 543 -13.02 -18.22 12.82
C PRO A 543 -14.22 -18.35 13.75
N GLU A 544 -15.12 -17.38 13.69
CA GLU A 544 -16.39 -17.39 14.39
C GLU A 544 -17.48 -18.03 13.51
N MET A 545 -18.31 -18.92 14.11
CA MET A 545 -19.35 -19.64 13.34
C MET A 545 -20.41 -18.69 12.76
N THR A 546 -20.61 -17.54 13.36
CA THR A 546 -21.53 -16.50 12.89
C THR A 546 -21.00 -15.72 11.67
N ALA A 547 -19.70 -15.82 11.40
CA ALA A 547 -19.03 -15.09 10.34
C ALA A 547 -18.73 -15.94 9.10
N PHE A 548 -19.21 -17.19 9.00
CA PHE A 548 -18.89 -18.07 7.86
C PHE A 548 -19.34 -17.48 6.53
N LYS A 549 -20.57 -16.98 6.45
CA LYS A 549 -21.04 -16.31 5.24
C LYS A 549 -20.13 -15.14 4.84
N THR A 550 -19.74 -14.31 5.79
CA THR A 550 -18.79 -13.20 5.57
C THR A 550 -17.43 -13.73 5.07
N MET A 551 -16.94 -14.85 5.60
CA MET A 551 -15.69 -15.44 5.12
C MET A 551 -15.80 -15.90 3.67
N PHE A 552 -16.94 -16.46 3.27
CA PHE A 552 -17.20 -16.85 1.89
C PHE A 552 -17.29 -15.64 0.98
N ASP A 553 -18.06 -14.62 1.37
CA ASP A 553 -18.31 -13.41 0.58
C ASP A 553 -17.00 -12.61 0.34
N TYR A 554 -16.05 -12.68 1.27
CA TYR A 554 -14.76 -11.96 1.20
C TYR A 554 -13.55 -12.85 0.93
N ASP A 555 -13.75 -14.12 0.58
CA ASP A 555 -12.67 -15.07 0.27
C ASP A 555 -11.61 -15.15 1.38
N LEU A 556 -12.07 -15.40 2.61
CA LEU A 556 -11.24 -15.50 3.82
C LEU A 556 -11.14 -16.98 4.25
N GLU A 557 -9.93 -17.53 4.27
CA GLU A 557 -9.67 -18.96 4.45
C GLU A 557 -9.60 -19.32 5.96
N PRO A 558 -10.60 -20.00 6.56
CA PRO A 558 -10.62 -20.27 7.98
C PRO A 558 -9.71 -21.44 8.40
N GLU A 559 -9.13 -21.37 9.61
CA GLU A 559 -8.61 -22.56 10.27
C GLU A 559 -9.78 -23.46 10.76
N VAL A 560 -9.55 -24.77 10.73
CA VAL A 560 -10.50 -25.78 11.24
C VAL A 560 -9.78 -26.64 12.28
N TYR A 561 -10.26 -26.60 13.50
CA TYR A 561 -9.61 -27.19 14.66
C TYR A 561 -10.48 -28.18 15.46
N SER A 562 -11.76 -28.33 15.09
CA SER A 562 -12.68 -29.22 15.79
C SER A 562 -13.79 -29.73 14.86
N PHE A 563 -14.38 -30.88 15.18
CA PHE A 563 -15.49 -31.45 14.42
C PHE A 563 -16.73 -30.55 14.44
N ARG A 564 -17.00 -29.88 15.55
CA ARG A 564 -18.12 -28.92 15.65
C ARG A 564 -17.95 -27.76 14.65
N LEU A 565 -16.77 -27.21 14.56
CA LEU A 565 -16.47 -26.12 13.61
C LEU A 565 -16.56 -26.64 12.17
N LEU A 566 -15.96 -27.80 11.90
CA LEU A 566 -16.01 -28.46 10.60
C LEU A 566 -17.43 -28.68 10.09
N ASP A 567 -18.27 -29.31 10.90
CA ASP A 567 -19.65 -29.62 10.52
C ASP A 567 -20.50 -28.36 10.30
N ALA A 568 -20.30 -27.34 11.15
CA ALA A 568 -21.00 -26.06 11.00
C ALA A 568 -20.55 -25.31 9.73
N LEU A 569 -19.25 -25.32 9.42
CA LEU A 569 -18.68 -24.67 8.21
C LEU A 569 -19.19 -25.38 6.95
N VAL A 570 -19.15 -26.71 6.92
CA VAL A 570 -19.65 -27.51 5.77
C VAL A 570 -21.13 -27.22 5.54
N LYS A 571 -21.94 -27.25 6.59
CA LYS A 571 -23.39 -26.98 6.52
C LYS A 571 -23.67 -25.57 5.95
N GLU A 572 -22.97 -24.56 6.41
CA GLU A 572 -23.17 -23.18 5.91
C GLU A 572 -22.68 -23.04 4.46
N ALA A 573 -21.53 -23.65 4.11
CA ALA A 573 -21.03 -23.65 2.74
C ALA A 573 -21.99 -24.37 1.76
N GLU A 574 -22.56 -25.53 2.15
CA GLU A 574 -23.58 -26.22 1.34
C GLU A 574 -24.84 -25.38 1.17
N LYS A 575 -25.30 -24.71 2.20
CA LYS A 575 -26.45 -23.79 2.18
C LYS A 575 -26.21 -22.61 1.21
N GLU A 576 -25.01 -22.04 1.18
CA GLU A 576 -24.63 -20.98 0.26
C GLU A 576 -24.25 -21.48 -1.16
N GLY A 577 -24.33 -22.80 -1.40
CA GLY A 577 -23.98 -23.41 -2.69
C GLY A 577 -22.49 -23.40 -3.03
N ILE A 578 -21.63 -23.31 -2.04
CA ILE A 578 -20.18 -23.21 -2.19
C ILE A 578 -19.59 -24.59 -2.37
N THR A 579 -18.59 -24.71 -3.23
CA THR A 579 -17.82 -25.92 -3.47
C THR A 579 -16.31 -25.63 -3.47
N GLY A 580 -15.53 -26.54 -2.83
CA GLY A 580 -14.08 -26.46 -2.84
C GLY A 580 -13.48 -25.27 -2.11
N PHE A 581 -14.19 -24.70 -1.11
CA PHE A 581 -13.67 -23.56 -0.35
C PHE A 581 -12.44 -23.98 0.46
N PRO A 582 -11.30 -23.25 0.37
CA PRO A 582 -10.06 -23.63 1.03
C PRO A 582 -10.12 -23.45 2.52
N VAL A 583 -9.63 -24.42 3.27
CA VAL A 583 -9.52 -24.40 4.73
C VAL A 583 -8.17 -24.89 5.21
N HIS A 584 -7.79 -24.48 6.42
CA HIS A 584 -6.52 -24.84 7.04
C HIS A 584 -6.75 -25.73 8.25
N ILE A 585 -6.35 -27.00 8.15
CA ILE A 585 -6.56 -27.98 9.21
C ILE A 585 -5.49 -27.80 10.29
N LYS A 586 -5.93 -27.64 11.54
CA LYS A 586 -5.02 -27.50 12.66
C LYS A 586 -4.91 -28.78 13.47
N LEU A 587 -3.67 -29.21 13.75
CA LEU A 587 -3.36 -30.34 14.60
C LEU A 587 -2.81 -29.86 15.95
N ASP A 588 -3.24 -30.50 17.04
CA ASP A 588 -2.65 -30.30 18.36
C ASP A 588 -1.52 -31.30 18.56
N THR A 589 -0.31 -30.81 18.66
CA THR A 589 0.90 -31.61 18.86
C THR A 589 1.55 -31.38 20.21
N GLY A 590 0.81 -30.80 21.18
CA GLY A 590 1.31 -30.63 22.54
C GLY A 590 1.20 -29.18 23.08
N MET A 591 0.60 -28.24 22.31
CA MET A 591 0.28 -26.92 22.82
C MET A 591 -1.03 -26.91 23.64
N HIS A 592 -1.94 -27.85 23.34
CA HIS A 592 -3.23 -28.04 23.99
C HIS A 592 -4.12 -26.78 24.01
N ARG A 593 -4.06 -26.02 22.90
CA ARG A 593 -4.87 -24.82 22.73
C ARG A 593 -6.06 -25.07 21.79
N LEU A 594 -5.80 -25.47 20.56
CA LEU A 594 -6.77 -25.82 19.52
C LEU A 594 -6.14 -26.83 18.57
N GLY A 595 -6.93 -27.74 17.99
CA GLY A 595 -6.47 -28.68 16.96
C GLY A 595 -7.00 -30.10 17.16
N PHE A 596 -6.98 -30.87 16.09
CA PHE A 596 -7.30 -32.32 16.12
C PHE A 596 -6.11 -33.12 16.68
N ASP A 597 -6.42 -34.16 17.44
CA ASP A 597 -5.41 -35.11 17.93
C ASP A 597 -4.90 -35.99 16.77
N PRO A 598 -3.59 -35.95 16.43
CA PRO A 598 -3.03 -36.73 15.31
C PRO A 598 -3.20 -38.24 15.43
N HIS A 599 -3.32 -38.77 16.63
CA HIS A 599 -3.53 -40.20 16.84
C HIS A 599 -5.01 -40.62 16.79
N LYS A 600 -5.91 -39.80 17.34
CA LYS A 600 -7.29 -40.19 17.59
C LYS A 600 -8.26 -39.72 16.53
N ASP A 601 -8.05 -38.49 16.01
CA ASP A 601 -9.08 -37.77 15.26
C ASP A 601 -8.94 -37.92 13.72
N MET A 602 -7.76 -38.30 13.23
CA MET A 602 -7.45 -38.24 11.82
C MET A 602 -8.36 -39.10 10.90
N ASP A 603 -8.74 -40.30 11.34
CA ASP A 603 -9.62 -41.17 10.55
C ASP A 603 -11.02 -40.60 10.38
N GLU A 604 -11.55 -40.05 11.46
CA GLU A 604 -12.86 -39.38 11.46
C GLU A 604 -12.82 -38.08 10.68
N LEU A 605 -11.77 -37.28 10.83
CA LEU A 605 -11.55 -36.05 10.08
C LEU A 605 -11.52 -36.32 8.57
N ILE A 606 -10.71 -37.28 8.14
CA ILE A 606 -10.60 -37.66 6.72
C ILE A 606 -11.94 -38.15 6.20
N ARG A 607 -12.64 -38.98 6.97
CA ARG A 607 -13.96 -39.50 6.61
C ARG A 607 -14.97 -38.37 6.39
N ARG A 608 -15.00 -37.35 7.27
CA ARG A 608 -15.88 -36.18 7.11
C ARG A 608 -15.52 -35.34 5.94
N LEU A 609 -14.24 -35.03 5.76
CA LEU A 609 -13.75 -34.22 4.64
C LEU A 609 -14.06 -34.88 3.27
N LYS A 610 -13.97 -36.19 3.18
CA LYS A 610 -14.27 -36.93 1.92
C LYS A 610 -15.77 -37.09 1.59
N ARG A 611 -16.66 -36.87 2.58
CA ARG A 611 -18.10 -37.00 2.40
C ARG A 611 -18.81 -35.77 1.87
N GLN A 612 -18.08 -34.71 1.63
CA GLN A 612 -18.59 -33.41 1.21
C GLN A 612 -17.69 -32.81 0.13
N ASN A 613 -18.21 -31.85 -0.63
CA ASN A 613 -17.50 -31.09 -1.66
C ASN A 613 -17.45 -29.57 -1.39
N ALA A 614 -18.04 -29.14 -0.27
CA ALA A 614 -18.17 -27.71 0.05
C ALA A 614 -16.83 -27.08 0.39
N ILE A 615 -15.97 -27.80 1.13
CA ILE A 615 -14.64 -27.31 1.53
C ILE A 615 -13.54 -28.28 1.12
N ILE A 616 -12.31 -27.74 1.01
CA ILE A 616 -11.12 -28.52 0.64
C ILE A 616 -9.94 -28.16 1.57
N PRO A 617 -9.21 -29.15 2.11
CA PRO A 617 -8.04 -28.89 2.94
C PRO A 617 -6.90 -28.31 2.08
N ARG A 618 -6.63 -27.00 2.22
CA ARG A 618 -5.54 -26.29 1.55
C ARG A 618 -4.22 -26.53 2.24
N SER A 619 -4.22 -26.49 3.58
CA SER A 619 -3.05 -26.77 4.38
C SER A 619 -3.38 -27.54 5.64
N VAL A 620 -2.37 -28.13 6.24
CA VAL A 620 -2.40 -28.69 7.59
C VAL A 620 -1.23 -28.11 8.38
N PHE A 621 -1.49 -27.72 9.63
CA PHE A 621 -0.49 -27.06 10.44
C PHE A 621 -0.59 -27.34 11.94
N SER A 622 0.50 -27.08 12.65
CA SER A 622 0.56 -27.05 14.09
C SER A 622 1.41 -25.85 14.54
N HIS A 623 1.85 -25.82 15.78
CA HIS A 623 2.61 -24.70 16.34
C HIS A 623 3.66 -25.20 17.32
N PHE A 624 4.93 -24.80 17.13
CA PHE A 624 5.98 -25.05 18.09
C PHE A 624 5.75 -24.27 19.37
N VAL A 625 5.88 -24.96 20.50
CA VAL A 625 5.71 -24.37 21.83
C VAL A 625 7.00 -23.72 22.33
N GLY A 626 8.14 -24.32 22.03
CA GLY A 626 9.44 -23.94 22.58
C GLY A 626 10.55 -23.76 21.52
N ALA A 627 10.22 -23.25 20.31
CA ALA A 627 11.23 -23.00 19.29
C ALA A 627 12.18 -21.83 19.62
N ASP A 628 11.85 -21.06 20.64
CA ASP A 628 12.62 -19.91 21.14
C ASP A 628 13.80 -20.29 22.06
N SER A 629 13.86 -21.54 22.58
CA SER A 629 14.93 -22.02 23.46
C SER A 629 15.43 -23.40 23.06
N ASP A 630 16.74 -23.59 23.10
CA ASP A 630 17.40 -24.89 22.88
C ASP A 630 17.00 -25.95 23.93
N ASP A 631 16.59 -25.52 25.13
CA ASP A 631 16.12 -26.42 26.21
C ASP A 631 14.91 -27.27 25.78
N PHE A 632 14.15 -26.84 24.81
CA PHE A 632 12.94 -27.51 24.32
C PHE A 632 13.14 -28.26 23.01
N ASP A 633 14.35 -28.44 22.52
CA ASP A 633 14.62 -29.08 21.22
C ASP A 633 14.09 -30.51 21.15
N THR A 634 14.22 -31.27 22.24
CA THR A 634 13.68 -32.64 22.32
C THR A 634 12.17 -32.64 22.21
N PHE A 635 11.49 -31.75 22.89
CA PHE A 635 10.03 -31.61 22.82
C PHE A 635 9.58 -31.10 21.44
N SER A 636 10.27 -30.15 20.87
CA SER A 636 10.03 -29.64 19.51
C SER A 636 10.20 -30.73 18.45
N ALA A 637 11.18 -31.63 18.62
CA ALA A 637 11.33 -32.80 17.75
C ALA A 637 10.14 -33.77 17.87
N GLN A 638 9.68 -34.05 19.12
CA GLN A 638 8.48 -34.89 19.34
C GLN A 638 7.22 -34.24 18.72
N GLN A 639 7.04 -32.94 18.87
CA GLN A 639 5.95 -32.19 18.23
C GLN A 639 5.98 -32.32 16.70
N PHE A 640 7.17 -32.24 16.11
CA PHE A 640 7.36 -32.34 14.66
C PHE A 640 6.99 -33.75 14.14
N GLU A 641 7.48 -34.81 14.81
CA GLU A 641 7.15 -36.19 14.44
C GLU A 641 5.65 -36.48 14.58
N LEU A 642 5.02 -36.00 15.64
CA LEU A 642 3.59 -36.13 15.83
C LEU A 642 2.78 -35.37 14.77
N PHE A 643 3.24 -34.18 14.41
CA PHE A 643 2.67 -33.40 13.30
C PHE A 643 2.77 -34.17 11.98
N LYS A 644 3.96 -34.67 11.66
CA LYS A 644 4.22 -35.44 10.43
C LYS A 644 3.30 -36.65 10.32
N LEU A 645 3.09 -37.39 11.41
CA LEU A 645 2.18 -38.52 11.43
C LEU A 645 0.77 -38.13 10.97
N GLY A 646 0.20 -37.07 11.53
CA GLY A 646 -1.14 -36.63 11.17
C GLY A 646 -1.22 -36.01 9.77
N ALA A 647 -0.22 -35.19 9.41
CA ALA A 647 -0.16 -34.51 8.13
C ALA A 647 0.04 -35.48 6.96
N ASP A 648 0.94 -36.45 7.08
CA ASP A 648 1.16 -37.48 6.05
C ASP A 648 -0.09 -38.36 5.85
N LYS A 649 -0.79 -38.71 6.96
CA LYS A 649 -2.06 -39.43 6.89
C LYS A 649 -3.15 -38.65 6.16
N LEU A 650 -3.23 -37.33 6.41
CA LEU A 650 -4.16 -36.45 5.69
C LEU A 650 -3.79 -36.37 4.21
N GLN A 651 -2.52 -36.10 3.89
CA GLN A 651 -2.06 -36.03 2.48
C GLN A 651 -2.32 -37.34 1.70
N ALA A 652 -2.08 -38.49 2.31
CA ALA A 652 -2.33 -39.79 1.66
C ALA A 652 -3.81 -40.02 1.31
N ALA A 653 -4.71 -39.28 1.95
CA ALA A 653 -6.14 -39.37 1.68
C ALA A 653 -6.62 -38.47 0.52
N PHE A 654 -5.81 -37.54 0.03
CA PHE A 654 -6.20 -36.57 -1.00
C PHE A 654 -5.17 -36.51 -2.14
N ASP A 655 -5.67 -36.38 -3.38
CA ASP A 655 -4.83 -36.37 -4.59
C ASP A 655 -4.13 -34.98 -4.79
N HIS A 656 -4.74 -33.90 -4.30
CA HIS A 656 -4.14 -32.58 -4.38
C HIS A 656 -3.09 -32.37 -3.28
N LYS A 657 -2.12 -31.50 -3.55
CA LYS A 657 -1.09 -31.13 -2.58
C LYS A 657 -1.72 -30.34 -1.43
N ILE A 658 -1.55 -30.81 -0.20
CA ILE A 658 -1.87 -30.13 1.05
C ILE A 658 -0.57 -29.50 1.56
N LEU A 659 -0.58 -28.20 1.84
CA LEU A 659 0.60 -27.48 2.30
C LEU A 659 0.83 -27.75 3.80
N PHE A 660 2.06 -28.13 4.15
CA PHE A 660 2.45 -28.42 5.54
C PHE A 660 3.18 -27.26 6.16
N HIS A 661 2.80 -26.83 7.37
CA HIS A 661 3.54 -25.80 8.09
C HIS A 661 3.46 -25.91 9.61
N MET A 662 4.59 -25.61 10.25
CA MET A 662 4.68 -25.63 11.71
C MET A 662 5.49 -24.48 12.28
N ASP A 663 6.52 -24.01 11.58
CA ASP A 663 7.42 -22.96 12.05
C ASP A 663 6.69 -21.64 12.31
N ASN A 664 7.00 -21.03 13.43
CA ASN A 664 6.80 -19.64 13.79
C ASN A 664 8.10 -18.85 13.55
N SER A 665 8.15 -17.56 13.92
CA SER A 665 9.37 -16.73 13.73
C SER A 665 10.63 -17.38 14.32
N ALA A 666 10.56 -17.95 15.50
CA ALA A 666 11.69 -18.65 16.11
C ALA A 666 12.08 -19.92 15.36
N GLY A 667 11.09 -20.71 14.92
CA GLY A 667 11.32 -21.95 14.19
C GLY A 667 12.01 -21.73 12.84
N ILE A 668 11.70 -20.61 12.15
CA ILE A 668 12.34 -20.26 10.87
C ILE A 668 13.87 -20.20 11.00
N GLU A 669 14.37 -19.61 12.09
CA GLU A 669 15.79 -19.51 12.37
C GLU A 669 16.36 -20.80 12.97
N HIS A 670 15.61 -21.44 13.88
CA HIS A 670 16.09 -22.53 14.71
C HIS A 670 16.06 -23.87 14.00
N PHE A 671 15.04 -24.11 13.17
CA PHE A 671 14.79 -25.41 12.54
C PHE A 671 14.75 -25.33 11.00
N PRO A 672 15.84 -24.95 10.32
CA PRO A 672 15.87 -24.76 8.87
C PRO A 672 15.46 -26.03 8.10
N ASP A 673 15.64 -27.21 8.70
CA ASP A 673 15.24 -28.50 8.08
C ASP A 673 13.75 -28.83 8.25
N ARG A 674 13.00 -28.08 9.08
CA ARG A 674 11.59 -28.33 9.39
C ARG A 674 10.62 -27.33 8.75
N GLN A 675 11.10 -26.45 7.86
CA GLN A 675 10.31 -25.39 7.25
C GLN A 675 9.15 -25.91 6.38
N MET A 676 9.27 -27.09 5.79
CA MET A 676 8.26 -27.72 4.93
C MET A 676 7.76 -26.79 3.80
N ASP A 677 6.44 -26.75 3.58
CA ASP A 677 5.83 -25.97 2.47
C ASP A 677 5.60 -24.49 2.83
N MET A 678 5.39 -24.17 4.12
CA MET A 678 5.15 -22.80 4.57
C MET A 678 5.74 -22.54 5.97
N CYS A 679 6.05 -21.27 6.25
CA CYS A 679 6.41 -20.76 7.56
C CYS A 679 5.53 -19.56 7.94
N ARG A 680 5.33 -19.33 9.25
CA ARG A 680 4.53 -18.21 9.77
C ARG A 680 5.40 -17.20 10.48
N LEU A 681 5.56 -16.02 9.88
CA LEU A 681 6.33 -14.91 10.43
C LEU A 681 5.41 -14.00 11.26
N GLY A 682 5.67 -13.91 12.54
CA GLY A 682 4.97 -13.04 13.49
C GLY A 682 5.86 -11.92 14.00
N LEU A 683 6.32 -12.00 15.24
CA LEU A 683 7.08 -10.96 15.95
C LEU A 683 8.34 -10.51 15.19
N GLY A 684 9.00 -11.44 14.51
CA GLY A 684 10.17 -11.13 13.69
C GLY A 684 9.90 -10.11 12.60
N LEU A 685 8.69 -10.07 12.05
CA LEU A 685 8.29 -9.05 11.06
C LEU A 685 8.32 -7.64 11.65
N TYR A 686 7.97 -7.53 12.94
CA TYR A 686 7.94 -6.26 13.70
C TYR A 686 9.30 -5.92 14.33
N GLY A 687 10.34 -6.63 13.92
CA GLY A 687 11.74 -6.31 14.23
C GLY A 687 12.27 -6.84 15.54
N ILE A 688 11.60 -7.80 16.16
CA ILE A 688 12.05 -8.41 17.41
C ILE A 688 12.37 -9.88 17.17
N ASN A 689 13.62 -10.26 17.41
CA ASN A 689 14.04 -11.65 17.31
C ASN A 689 13.39 -12.49 18.42
N SER A 690 12.65 -13.52 18.04
CA SER A 690 11.85 -14.32 18.97
C SER A 690 12.69 -15.23 19.87
N ARG A 691 14.00 -15.45 19.60
CA ARG A 691 14.90 -16.30 20.40
C ARG A 691 15.65 -15.54 21.50
N ASN A 692 16.00 -14.28 21.24
CA ASN A 692 16.87 -13.52 22.13
C ASN A 692 16.34 -12.13 22.49
N ASN A 693 15.14 -11.79 22.05
CA ASN A 693 14.47 -10.49 22.22
C ASN A 693 15.31 -9.28 21.72
N LYS A 694 16.31 -9.51 20.86
CA LYS A 694 17.07 -8.43 20.26
C LYS A 694 16.30 -7.78 19.13
N ILE A 695 16.48 -6.47 18.99
CA ILE A 695 15.92 -5.73 17.85
C ILE A 695 16.74 -6.04 16.59
N ILE A 696 16.06 -6.43 15.53
CA ILE A 696 16.61 -6.67 14.18
C ILE A 696 16.63 -5.34 13.43
N ASN A 697 15.44 -4.83 13.07
CA ASN A 697 15.22 -3.46 12.61
C ASN A 697 13.94 -2.96 13.28
N ASN A 698 14.02 -1.85 14.00
CA ASN A 698 12.87 -1.31 14.72
C ASN A 698 11.78 -0.86 13.74
N VAL A 699 10.56 -1.31 13.95
CA VAL A 699 9.41 -0.97 13.12
C VAL A 699 8.60 0.15 13.75
N SER A 700 8.41 0.13 15.05
CA SER A 700 7.47 1.01 15.75
C SER A 700 8.19 1.89 16.77
N THR A 701 7.97 3.20 16.70
CA THR A 701 8.48 4.18 17.67
C THR A 701 7.32 4.98 18.24
N LEU A 702 7.07 4.84 19.54
CA LEU A 702 6.03 5.59 20.25
C LEU A 702 6.63 6.86 20.85
N LYS A 703 6.13 8.00 20.41
CA LYS A 703 6.58 9.33 20.83
C LYS A 703 5.45 10.19 21.35
N THR A 704 5.80 11.10 22.24
CA THR A 704 4.92 12.15 22.72
C THR A 704 5.75 13.44 22.96
N THR A 705 5.17 14.44 23.62
CA THR A 705 5.84 15.72 23.91
C THR A 705 5.69 16.10 25.38
N ILE A 706 6.50 17.05 25.86
CA ILE A 706 6.32 17.65 27.16
C ILE A 706 5.21 18.69 27.11
N LEU A 707 4.14 18.52 27.91
CA LEU A 707 3.04 19.49 28.01
C LEU A 707 3.40 20.64 28.92
N GLN A 708 3.89 20.36 30.12
CA GLN A 708 4.15 21.35 31.17
C GLN A 708 5.22 20.87 32.12
N LYS A 709 5.99 21.78 32.70
CA LYS A 709 6.98 21.48 33.72
C LYS A 709 6.64 22.18 35.05
N HIS A 710 6.87 21.48 36.17
CA HIS A 710 6.67 21.97 37.52
C HIS A 710 7.95 21.83 38.34
N GLN A 711 8.46 22.95 38.86
CA GLN A 711 9.52 22.94 39.86
C GLN A 711 8.88 22.67 41.23
N LEU A 712 9.25 21.58 41.87
CA LEU A 712 8.66 21.09 43.11
C LEU A 712 9.74 20.90 44.18
N PRO A 713 9.50 21.28 45.46
CA PRO A 713 10.46 21.07 46.52
C PRO A 713 10.50 19.61 47.00
N ALA A 714 11.59 19.24 47.65
CA ALA A 714 11.72 17.97 48.38
C ALA A 714 10.54 17.72 49.34
N GLY A 715 10.07 16.51 49.45
CA GLY A 715 8.95 16.11 50.28
C GLY A 715 7.55 16.25 49.66
N GLU A 716 7.43 16.89 48.48
CA GLU A 716 6.17 16.92 47.73
C GLU A 716 5.83 15.54 47.18
N SER A 717 4.53 15.25 47.06
CA SER A 717 4.02 13.98 46.53
C SER A 717 3.49 14.17 45.12
N ILE A 718 3.70 13.15 44.26
CA ILE A 718 3.31 13.16 42.87
C ILE A 718 2.14 12.20 42.58
N GLY A 719 1.10 12.71 41.93
CA GLY A 719 0.01 11.95 41.33
C GLY A 719 -0.96 11.32 42.33
N TYR A 720 -1.84 10.47 41.81
CA TYR A 720 -2.88 9.80 42.56
C TYR A 720 -2.35 8.93 43.71
N SER A 721 -3.05 8.97 44.84
CA SER A 721 -2.75 8.20 46.04
C SER A 721 -1.45 8.61 46.74
N ARG A 722 -0.79 9.68 46.29
CA ARG A 722 0.44 10.24 46.88
C ARG A 722 1.51 9.18 47.18
N LYS A 723 1.71 8.23 46.28
CA LYS A 723 2.63 7.09 46.50
C LYS A 723 4.11 7.42 46.33
N THR A 724 4.43 8.40 45.48
CA THR A 724 5.80 8.87 45.26
C THR A 724 5.99 10.20 45.92
N TYR A 725 7.03 10.33 46.75
CA TYR A 725 7.49 11.56 47.36
C TYR A 725 8.86 11.94 46.76
N LEU A 726 9.09 13.22 46.54
CA LEU A 726 10.35 13.74 46.01
C LEU A 726 11.40 13.77 47.13
N GLU A 727 12.57 13.19 46.86
CA GLU A 727 13.70 13.16 47.81
C GLU A 727 14.53 14.42 47.76
N ARG A 728 14.45 15.19 46.66
CA ARG A 728 15.14 16.46 46.42
C ARG A 728 14.22 17.41 45.66
N ASP A 729 14.63 18.68 45.64
CA ASP A 729 13.99 19.65 44.74
C ASP A 729 14.08 19.15 43.31
N SER A 730 12.94 18.96 42.64
CA SER A 730 12.83 18.26 41.36
C SER A 730 12.04 19.07 40.34
N LEU A 731 12.41 18.87 39.06
CA LEU A 731 11.66 19.34 37.91
C LEU A 731 10.87 18.17 37.34
N ILE A 732 9.53 18.24 37.43
CA ILE A 732 8.61 17.20 36.98
C ILE A 732 7.91 17.68 35.72
N ALA A 733 7.94 16.87 34.66
CA ALA A 733 7.23 17.14 33.43
C ALA A 733 5.99 16.27 33.28
N ALA A 734 4.91 16.84 32.78
CA ALA A 734 3.69 16.14 32.36
C ALA A 734 3.76 15.83 30.86
N ILE A 735 3.41 14.61 30.47
CA ILE A 735 3.38 14.15 29.07
C ILE A 735 2.00 13.58 28.73
N PRO A 736 1.42 13.85 27.52
CA PRO A 736 0.04 13.47 27.14
C PRO A 736 -0.05 12.02 26.65
N ILE A 737 0.34 11.10 27.52
CA ILE A 737 0.18 9.67 27.30
C ILE A 737 -0.15 8.99 28.64
N GLY A 738 -1.15 8.12 28.62
CA GLY A 738 -1.56 7.38 29.79
C GLY A 738 -1.95 5.94 29.46
N TYR A 739 -2.55 5.24 30.44
CA TYR A 739 -2.90 3.83 30.23
C TYR A 739 -4.04 3.63 29.21
N ALA A 740 -4.84 4.65 28.91
CA ALA A 740 -5.83 4.60 27.83
C ALA A 740 -5.21 4.70 26.43
N ASP A 741 -3.96 5.16 26.34
CA ASP A 741 -3.17 5.17 25.11
C ASP A 741 -2.35 3.89 24.91
N GLY A 742 -2.21 3.10 25.99
CA GLY A 742 -1.42 1.87 26.01
C GLY A 742 -0.13 1.96 26.84
N LEU A 743 0.13 3.06 27.55
CA LEU A 743 1.23 3.15 28.50
C LEU A 743 0.87 2.37 29.77
N ASP A 744 1.46 1.21 29.96
CA ASP A 744 1.08 0.31 31.04
C ASP A 744 1.28 0.95 32.42
N ARG A 745 0.23 0.89 33.25
CA ARG A 745 0.24 1.49 34.58
C ARG A 745 1.24 0.85 35.55
N ARG A 746 1.71 -0.38 35.27
CA ARG A 746 2.76 -1.07 36.04
C ARG A 746 4.13 -0.37 35.91
N LEU A 747 4.34 0.47 34.89
CA LEU A 747 5.54 1.31 34.75
C LEU A 747 5.64 2.45 35.79
N SER A 748 4.59 2.70 36.57
CA SER A 748 4.50 3.77 37.58
C SER A 748 5.59 3.68 38.64
N ASN A 749 5.79 4.79 39.36
CA ASN A 749 6.61 4.88 40.58
C ASN A 749 8.06 4.41 40.38
N ARG A 750 8.73 4.97 39.35
CA ARG A 750 10.13 4.72 38.96
C ARG A 750 10.43 3.30 38.44
N ARG A 751 9.40 2.48 38.19
CA ARG A 751 9.61 1.15 37.64
C ARG A 751 9.99 1.20 36.14
N GLY A 752 9.40 2.10 35.40
CA GLY A 752 9.74 2.36 33.98
C GLY A 752 10.28 3.76 33.74
N TYR A 753 10.77 3.98 32.56
CA TYR A 753 11.28 5.26 32.10
C TYR A 753 11.04 5.47 30.60
N CYS A 754 11.15 6.72 30.15
CA CYS A 754 11.19 7.15 28.76
C CYS A 754 12.47 7.94 28.48
N LEU A 755 12.68 8.37 27.24
CA LEU A 755 13.80 9.24 26.90
C LEU A 755 13.32 10.64 26.52
N VAL A 756 13.97 11.65 27.11
CA VAL A 756 13.82 13.07 26.76
C VAL A 756 15.17 13.55 26.27
N ASN A 757 15.26 14.02 25.05
CA ASN A 757 16.53 14.43 24.42
C ASN A 757 17.63 13.35 24.54
N GLY A 758 17.24 12.05 24.42
CA GLY A 758 18.14 10.88 24.54
C GLY A 758 18.56 10.53 25.97
N GLN A 759 18.03 11.22 27.00
CA GLN A 759 18.34 10.99 28.40
C GLN A 759 17.19 10.33 29.14
N LYS A 760 17.49 9.42 30.05
CA LYS A 760 16.53 8.66 30.84
C LYS A 760 15.72 9.56 31.78
N ALA A 761 14.39 9.54 31.64
CA ALA A 761 13.42 10.20 32.51
C ALA A 761 12.46 9.16 33.11
N GLU A 762 12.49 8.96 34.45
CA GLU A 762 11.68 7.94 35.09
C GLU A 762 10.22 8.42 35.28
N TYR A 763 9.28 7.51 35.16
CA TYR A 763 7.88 7.79 35.51
C TYR A 763 7.73 7.95 37.02
N VAL A 764 7.21 9.10 37.48
CA VAL A 764 7.01 9.41 38.88
C VAL A 764 5.52 9.50 39.19
N GLY A 765 5.13 8.96 40.38
CA GLY A 765 3.73 8.81 40.67
C GLY A 765 3.03 7.73 39.84
N ASN A 766 1.71 7.60 40.01
CA ASN A 766 0.91 6.68 39.23
C ASN A 766 0.62 7.26 37.86
N ILE A 767 0.84 6.51 36.80
CA ILE A 767 0.41 6.82 35.44
C ILE A 767 -1.10 6.98 35.44
N CYS A 768 -1.59 8.11 34.92
CA CYS A 768 -3.00 8.45 34.82
C CYS A 768 -3.64 7.88 33.54
N MET A 769 -4.93 8.15 33.31
CA MET A 769 -5.63 7.68 32.12
C MET A 769 -5.04 8.25 30.84
N ASP A 770 -4.78 9.57 30.83
CA ASP A 770 -4.40 10.33 29.64
C ASP A 770 -3.06 11.06 29.77
N VAL A 771 -2.45 11.07 30.95
CA VAL A 771 -1.22 11.83 31.27
C VAL A 771 -0.31 10.99 32.17
N ALA A 772 0.99 11.10 31.97
CA ALA A 772 2.00 10.61 32.90
C ALA A 772 2.95 11.72 33.33
N MET A 773 3.56 11.57 34.51
CA MET A 773 4.57 12.48 35.03
C MET A 773 5.93 11.81 35.00
N ILE A 774 6.94 12.55 34.57
CA ILE A 774 8.33 12.09 34.46
C ILE A 774 9.28 13.07 35.17
N ASP A 775 10.35 12.51 35.75
CA ASP A 775 11.40 13.29 36.42
C ASP A 775 12.45 13.74 35.38
N VAL A 776 12.48 15.04 35.14
CA VAL A 776 13.42 15.69 34.21
C VAL A 776 14.38 16.65 34.93
N THR A 777 14.63 16.43 36.25
CA THR A 777 15.42 17.33 37.08
C THR A 777 16.81 17.60 36.52
N ASP A 778 17.45 16.57 35.97
CA ASP A 778 18.83 16.63 35.47
C ASP A 778 18.88 16.71 33.93
N ILE A 779 17.73 16.99 33.27
CA ILE A 779 17.62 17.01 31.81
C ILE A 779 17.32 18.44 31.33
N ASP A 780 18.17 18.95 30.45
CA ASP A 780 17.87 20.20 29.77
C ASP A 780 16.78 20.00 28.71
N CYS A 781 15.60 20.47 29.04
CA CYS A 781 14.41 20.31 28.18
C CYS A 781 13.42 21.48 28.35
N LYS A 782 12.55 21.64 27.37
CA LYS A 782 11.47 22.63 27.34
C LYS A 782 10.13 21.99 26.99
N GLU A 783 9.05 22.70 27.24
CA GLU A 783 7.71 22.32 26.80
C GLU A 783 7.68 22.21 25.28
N GLY A 784 7.06 21.16 24.76
CA GLY A 784 7.07 20.78 23.35
C GLY A 784 8.22 19.84 22.92
N ASP A 785 9.25 19.61 23.76
CA ASP A 785 10.33 18.68 23.43
C ASP A 785 9.80 17.25 23.30
N SER A 786 10.38 16.48 22.37
CA SER A 786 10.01 15.11 22.08
C SER A 786 10.39 14.14 23.19
N VAL A 787 9.49 13.25 23.51
CA VAL A 787 9.68 12.16 24.49
C VAL A 787 9.51 10.84 23.78
N GLU A 788 10.54 10.01 23.75
CA GLU A 788 10.47 8.63 23.20
C GLU A 788 10.07 7.67 24.32
N ILE A 789 8.90 7.04 24.15
CA ILE A 789 8.39 6.04 25.09
C ILE A 789 9.02 4.68 24.85
N PHE A 790 9.11 4.27 23.59
CA PHE A 790 9.94 3.18 23.05
C PHE A 790 10.21 3.42 21.56
N GLY A 791 11.29 2.86 21.05
CA GLY A 791 11.66 3.03 19.65
C GLY A 791 13.11 2.69 19.34
N ASP A 792 13.75 3.50 18.53
CA ASP A 792 15.12 3.26 18.07
C ASP A 792 16.17 3.35 19.18
N HIS A 793 15.95 4.23 20.16
CA HIS A 793 16.90 4.46 21.25
C HIS A 793 16.46 3.81 22.57
N LEU A 794 15.18 3.45 22.68
CA LEU A 794 14.63 2.74 23.83
C LEU A 794 13.82 1.52 23.34
N PRO A 795 14.45 0.36 23.21
CA PRO A 795 13.76 -0.84 22.74
C PRO A 795 12.50 -1.17 23.55
N VAL A 796 11.43 -1.58 22.85
CA VAL A 796 10.18 -1.98 23.51
C VAL A 796 10.36 -3.12 24.53
N THR A 797 11.38 -3.94 24.36
CA THR A 797 11.77 -5.02 25.27
C THR A 797 12.13 -4.50 26.66
N VAL A 798 12.68 -3.29 26.79
CA VAL A 798 12.97 -2.66 28.08
C VAL A 798 11.69 -2.41 28.88
N LEU A 799 10.61 -1.99 28.18
CA LEU A 799 9.31 -1.78 28.83
C LEU A 799 8.67 -3.11 29.22
N SER A 800 8.71 -4.11 28.34
CA SER A 800 8.13 -5.42 28.65
C SER A 800 8.85 -6.07 29.83
N ASP A 801 10.19 -6.03 29.89
CA ASP A 801 11.00 -6.57 30.98
C ASP A 801 10.68 -5.84 32.31
N ALA A 802 10.52 -4.51 32.26
CA ALA A 802 10.20 -3.72 33.45
C ALA A 802 8.86 -4.10 34.11
N ILE A 803 7.92 -4.68 33.37
CA ILE A 803 6.59 -5.06 33.88
C ILE A 803 6.34 -6.57 33.86
N ASP A 804 7.38 -7.38 33.69
CA ASP A 804 7.34 -8.85 33.65
C ASP A 804 6.36 -9.39 32.60
N THR A 805 6.48 -8.88 31.35
CA THR A 805 5.65 -9.33 30.24
C THR A 805 6.47 -9.48 28.95
N ILE A 806 5.78 -9.75 27.86
CA ILE A 806 6.38 -9.95 26.53
C ILE A 806 6.15 -8.73 25.62
N PRO A 807 7.03 -8.46 24.66
CA PRO A 807 6.89 -7.33 23.74
C PRO A 807 5.56 -7.30 22.98
N TYR A 808 4.96 -8.47 22.72
CA TYR A 808 3.63 -8.57 22.08
C TYR A 808 2.55 -7.79 22.84
N GLU A 809 2.51 -7.91 24.20
CA GLU A 809 1.50 -7.24 25.02
C GLU A 809 1.69 -5.72 24.96
N VAL A 810 2.93 -5.25 24.99
CA VAL A 810 3.22 -3.81 24.91
C VAL A 810 2.80 -3.25 23.55
N LEU A 811 3.18 -3.89 22.45
CA LEU A 811 2.86 -3.43 21.10
C LEU A 811 1.34 -3.45 20.83
N THR A 812 0.68 -4.57 21.12
CA THR A 812 -0.78 -4.72 20.89
C THR A 812 -1.63 -3.89 21.86
N GLY A 813 -1.06 -3.44 22.96
CA GLY A 813 -1.70 -2.56 23.93
C GLY A 813 -1.86 -1.11 23.46
N ILE A 814 -1.17 -0.70 22.40
CA ILE A 814 -1.28 0.67 21.89
C ILE A 814 -2.67 0.92 21.30
N SER A 815 -3.40 1.81 21.94
CA SER A 815 -4.78 2.15 21.58
C SER A 815 -4.91 2.73 20.18
N ASN A 816 -6.06 2.48 19.53
CA ASN A 816 -6.38 3.05 18.22
C ASN A 816 -6.51 4.59 18.22
N ARG A 817 -6.64 5.22 19.40
CA ARG A 817 -6.64 6.69 19.51
C ARG A 817 -5.24 7.30 19.34
N VAL A 818 -4.16 6.52 19.52
CA VAL A 818 -2.80 6.94 19.18
C VAL A 818 -2.66 6.93 17.65
N LYS A 819 -2.34 8.06 17.07
CA LYS A 819 -2.21 8.20 15.61
C LYS A 819 -1.00 7.40 15.09
N ARG A 820 -1.23 6.55 14.09
CA ARG A 820 -0.14 5.88 13.35
C ARG A 820 0.35 6.81 12.24
N VAL A 821 1.65 6.94 12.14
CA VAL A 821 2.33 7.72 11.10
C VAL A 821 3.28 6.78 10.37
N TYR A 822 2.99 6.51 9.10
CA TYR A 822 3.79 5.58 8.30
C TYR A 822 4.81 6.34 7.48
N PHE A 823 6.04 5.83 7.44
CA PHE A 823 7.07 6.37 6.57
C PHE A 823 7.80 5.24 5.84
N GLN A 824 8.22 5.58 4.63
CA GLN A 824 8.96 4.70 3.74
C GLN A 824 10.00 5.57 3.05
N ASP A 825 11.30 5.37 3.39
CA ASP A 825 12.42 6.13 2.81
C ASP A 825 12.62 5.86 1.31
#